data_fc2d6641157e9c65dcdca86a6b3c7e3d
#
_entry.id   fc2d6641157e9c65dcdca86a6b3c7e3d
#
_cell.length_a   1.000
_cell.length_b   1.000
_cell.length_c   1.000
_cell.angle_alpha   90.00
_cell.angle_beta   90.00
_cell.angle_gamma   90.00
#
_symmetry.space_group_name_H-M   'P 1'
#
loop_
_entity.id
_entity.type
_entity.pdbx_description
1 polymer ?
#
loop_
_entity_poly.entity_id
_entity_poly.type
_entity_poly.pdbx_seq_one_letter_code
_entity_poly.pdbx_strand_id
1 'polypeptide(L)'
;MIQHPTLPHPTNKLAIIGEYPRKEELAHRKPFVGSGGRLLTIELQARGLATEQCLLTYASQTSSLSSWDNATNATYRDWLMSEIDTYSPNCVLLLGQHALRAARPDLCYRTRPTKASPSGWRIPVDNFRGSIIPGFDGRHKCVVCYSPEDVQRVYTNIGLFKFDIARAVSESKSLDYPYKSRDDSYIKPTFVETIEWLTRIRDQKPKISVDIEGYPDDIGITMFGIAISPYQGIVIPFWIDGDNYWQHDEEVQIWSLLATIMADGDIAKTAQNLFYEQFVCMWRHRMVIANFTEDSMMKHYELFPELPKGLGTVVSIWTKESYYKDERTTSDTRTKLGYNFKDITYTYEAEEAMDPMMDAYPKSSDHYRFNMKLAPPISFMNIRGCRLDQDRLKAHKDAAESELDDYQLKIDSVLLDAAHAADVLTRKRKSDPWAFNVKSTKQKQWLLYNHLGFKPSARWGPKTDDSTMLRYYEKSRDPILRTVIQAVRKRTRLSDIEKLRCDPDGRIRTSLNLCDTGTSRLASRESMAMVPLLGKDGNVLKWVNTGTNLQNVTKELRDCFVPDTEDYDFWQLDLEGADGWTVAADLAALGYPAMLEDYLAGIKPAKVLMLMLAEYEAKRDPMVINKLPIQELKKLTSALVIPEGRDSQGRSASWKYDACKATQHATNYDGKAETISAILFKRSDGLVDLTKAEAGIYQYLYKLRYNPQYRTEWIADVLKETGCIQTAIGFRRKFFGMRSRAYVDPQILRTAASLEPQANTTGVTNMALVNMWYDPTNRSSTGWLHVEPFLAIHDALAGQWHKSNREWGCKKLHHWFQNNLRIHGIDVSIPADGGWGDSWKTTINPLLT
;
A
#
# COMPACT_ATOMS: atom_id res chain seq x y z
N MET A 1 10.36 24.60 -35.16
CA MET A 1 9.03 24.91 -34.63
C MET A 1 9.20 25.48 -33.23
N ILE A 2 9.61 26.73 -33.15
CA ILE A 2 9.86 27.42 -31.89
C ILE A 2 8.78 28.49 -31.74
N GLN A 3 8.16 28.54 -30.59
CA GLN A 3 7.26 29.63 -30.22
C GLN A 3 8.00 30.55 -29.23
N HIS A 4 8.38 31.73 -29.70
CA HIS A 4 8.85 32.77 -28.81
C HIS A 4 7.67 33.42 -28.06
N PRO A 5 7.90 33.87 -26.83
CA PRO A 5 6.85 34.57 -26.08
C PRO A 5 6.41 35.85 -26.80
N THR A 6 5.13 35.94 -27.07
CA THR A 6 4.53 37.13 -27.67
C THR A 6 4.24 38.22 -26.62
N LEU A 7 4.04 37.79 -25.36
CA LEU A 7 3.80 38.63 -24.19
C LEU A 7 4.65 38.10 -23.04
N PRO A 8 5.94 38.48 -22.93
CA PRO A 8 6.80 37.97 -21.87
C PRO A 8 6.24 38.33 -20.48
N HIS A 9 6.22 37.35 -19.58
CA HIS A 9 5.80 37.61 -18.22
C HIS A 9 6.80 38.51 -17.49
N PRO A 10 6.37 39.52 -16.72
CA PRO A 10 7.28 40.52 -16.15
C PRO A 10 8.31 39.92 -15.16
N THR A 11 7.95 38.84 -14.48
CA THR A 11 8.80 38.22 -13.46
C THR A 11 9.19 36.77 -13.76
N ASN A 12 8.34 35.99 -14.46
CA ASN A 12 8.61 34.58 -14.73
C ASN A 12 9.24 34.38 -16.12
N LYS A 13 10.52 34.03 -16.16
CA LYS A 13 11.22 33.63 -17.40
C LYS A 13 11.35 32.13 -17.45
N LEU A 14 10.38 31.44 -18.08
CA LEU A 14 10.32 30.00 -18.18
C LEU A 14 10.50 29.53 -19.63
N ALA A 15 11.47 28.64 -19.86
CA ALA A 15 11.54 27.83 -21.08
C ALA A 15 10.98 26.45 -20.82
N ILE A 16 10.24 25.90 -21.76
CA ILE A 16 9.59 24.57 -21.66
C ILE A 16 10.06 23.70 -22.84
N ILE A 17 10.69 22.60 -22.53
CA ILE A 17 11.26 21.67 -23.52
C ILE A 17 10.49 20.35 -23.46
N GLY A 18 9.73 20.06 -24.54
CA GLY A 18 9.10 18.75 -24.75
C GLY A 18 10.06 17.75 -25.40
N GLU A 19 9.61 16.53 -25.56
CA GLU A 19 10.40 15.46 -26.19
C GLU A 19 10.56 15.68 -27.70
N TYR A 20 9.46 15.68 -28.43
CA TYR A 20 9.38 15.90 -29.88
C TYR A 20 7.95 16.25 -30.28
N PRO A 21 7.74 16.95 -31.40
CA PRO A 21 6.41 17.36 -31.85
C PRO A 21 5.60 16.14 -32.33
N ARG A 22 4.35 16.07 -31.91
CA ARG A 22 3.39 15.03 -32.31
C ARG A 22 2.71 15.41 -33.64
N LYS A 23 1.91 14.49 -34.20
CA LYS A 23 1.25 14.69 -35.49
C LYS A 23 0.39 15.97 -35.53
N GLU A 24 -0.36 16.26 -34.48
CA GLU A 24 -1.20 17.44 -34.36
C GLU A 24 -0.37 18.73 -34.36
N GLU A 25 0.75 18.73 -33.67
CA GLU A 25 1.67 19.86 -33.57
C GLU A 25 2.41 20.14 -34.88
N LEU A 26 2.78 19.07 -35.60
CA LEU A 26 3.33 19.16 -36.93
C LEU A 26 2.32 19.71 -37.94
N ALA A 27 1.05 19.24 -37.87
CA ALA A 27 -0.04 19.68 -38.74
C ALA A 27 -0.37 21.18 -38.55
N HIS A 28 -0.43 21.64 -37.30
CA HIS A 28 -0.73 23.04 -36.95
C HIS A 28 0.50 23.92 -36.93
N ARG A 29 1.71 23.39 -37.08
CA ARG A 29 2.99 24.10 -36.95
C ARG A 29 3.10 24.91 -35.64
N LYS A 30 2.50 24.43 -34.59
CA LYS A 30 2.47 25.10 -33.27
C LYS A 30 2.80 24.07 -32.18
N PRO A 31 3.68 24.40 -31.19
CA PRO A 31 4.03 23.51 -30.10
C PRO A 31 2.86 23.33 -29.11
N PHE A 32 2.76 22.16 -28.51
CA PHE A 32 1.86 21.80 -27.41
C PHE A 32 0.36 22.06 -27.70
N VAL A 33 -0.11 21.85 -28.94
CA VAL A 33 -1.54 22.00 -29.31
C VAL A 33 -2.35 20.71 -29.12
N GLY A 34 -1.69 19.56 -28.94
CA GLY A 34 -2.32 18.29 -28.70
C GLY A 34 -2.96 18.17 -27.32
N SER A 35 -3.48 16.97 -27.02
CA SER A 35 -4.13 16.69 -25.72
C SER A 35 -3.18 16.85 -24.53
N GLY A 36 -1.91 16.47 -24.71
CA GLY A 36 -0.86 16.68 -23.69
C GLY A 36 -0.57 18.18 -23.48
N GLY A 37 -0.50 18.95 -24.56
CA GLY A 37 -0.30 20.39 -24.49
C GLY A 37 -1.43 21.11 -23.77
N ARG A 38 -2.69 20.67 -23.96
CA ARG A 38 -3.83 21.21 -23.22
C ARG A 38 -3.70 20.97 -21.70
N LEU A 39 -3.22 19.78 -21.29
CA LEU A 39 -2.95 19.48 -19.87
C LEU A 39 -1.91 20.45 -19.29
N LEU A 40 -0.81 20.66 -20.01
CA LEU A 40 0.24 21.59 -19.62
C LEU A 40 -0.31 23.03 -19.52
N THR A 41 -1.08 23.48 -20.51
CA THR A 41 -1.68 24.83 -20.51
C THR A 41 -2.57 25.06 -19.30
N ILE A 42 -3.45 24.10 -18.96
CA ILE A 42 -4.34 24.17 -17.78
C ILE A 42 -3.50 24.32 -16.50
N GLU A 43 -2.44 23.56 -16.36
CA GLU A 43 -1.62 23.60 -15.14
C GLU A 43 -0.77 24.86 -15.01
N LEU A 44 -0.30 25.43 -16.12
CA LEU A 44 0.38 26.74 -16.13
C LEU A 44 -0.59 27.86 -15.81
N GLN A 45 -1.76 27.91 -16.46
CA GLN A 45 -2.79 28.94 -16.23
C GLN A 45 -3.30 28.92 -14.78
N ALA A 46 -3.45 27.74 -14.17
CA ALA A 46 -3.81 27.61 -12.75
C ALA A 46 -2.78 28.26 -11.81
N ARG A 47 -1.58 28.60 -12.32
CA ARG A 47 -0.48 29.24 -11.58
C ARG A 47 -0.18 30.65 -12.10
N GLY A 48 -1.10 31.20 -12.90
CA GLY A 48 -1.02 32.59 -13.42
C GLY A 48 -0.03 32.77 -14.58
N LEU A 49 0.39 31.69 -15.25
CA LEU A 49 1.32 31.77 -16.38
C LEU A 49 0.68 31.20 -17.66
N ALA A 50 0.58 31.99 -18.70
CA ALA A 50 0.09 31.56 -20.01
C ALA A 50 1.23 30.96 -20.86
N THR A 51 0.91 30.01 -21.71
CA THR A 51 1.88 29.39 -22.62
C THR A 51 2.55 30.41 -23.57
N GLU A 52 1.81 31.42 -23.97
CA GLU A 52 2.30 32.51 -24.81
C GLU A 52 3.35 33.40 -24.12
N GLN A 53 3.51 33.24 -22.82
CA GLN A 53 4.50 33.95 -21.99
C GLN A 53 5.79 33.13 -21.80
N CYS A 54 5.86 31.91 -22.34
CA CYS A 54 6.98 30.97 -22.19
C CYS A 54 7.66 30.73 -23.54
N LEU A 55 8.96 30.43 -23.50
CA LEU A 55 9.62 29.80 -24.64
C LEU A 55 9.16 28.33 -24.71
N LEU A 56 8.57 27.93 -25.83
CA LEU A 56 8.12 26.55 -26.06
C LEU A 56 8.93 25.91 -27.18
N THR A 57 9.60 24.81 -26.87
CA THR A 57 10.44 24.08 -27.84
C THR A 57 10.48 22.58 -27.55
N TYR A 58 11.23 21.85 -28.36
CA TYR A 58 11.40 20.38 -28.23
C TYR A 58 12.88 19.98 -28.27
N ALA A 59 13.21 18.88 -27.60
CA ALA A 59 14.53 18.27 -27.63
C ALA A 59 14.90 17.72 -29.02
N SER A 60 13.89 17.37 -29.82
CA SER A 60 14.04 16.95 -31.22
C SER A 60 13.02 17.65 -32.10
N GLN A 61 13.39 17.99 -33.35
CA GLN A 61 12.49 18.59 -34.32
C GLN A 61 11.76 17.57 -35.19
N THR A 62 12.06 16.28 -35.05
CA THR A 62 11.45 15.20 -35.84
C THR A 62 10.43 14.41 -35.04
N SER A 63 9.38 13.92 -35.69
CA SER A 63 8.27 13.20 -35.05
C SER A 63 8.60 11.76 -34.61
N SER A 64 9.81 11.27 -34.82
CA SER A 64 10.21 9.89 -34.51
C SER A 64 11.64 9.85 -33.99
N LEU A 65 11.80 9.22 -32.85
CA LEU A 65 13.09 9.00 -32.19
C LEU A 65 13.57 7.55 -32.31
N SER A 66 13.16 6.85 -33.37
CA SER A 66 13.53 5.45 -33.59
C SER A 66 15.04 5.23 -33.81
N SER A 67 15.79 6.29 -34.09
CA SER A 67 17.25 6.28 -34.30
C SER A 67 17.94 7.45 -33.60
N TRP A 68 17.90 7.49 -32.30
CA TRP A 68 18.70 8.42 -31.50
C TRP A 68 20.15 7.91 -31.47
N ASP A 69 20.90 8.22 -32.49
CA ASP A 69 22.37 8.11 -32.44
C ASP A 69 22.96 9.34 -31.70
N ASN A 70 24.22 9.20 -31.31
CA ASN A 70 24.91 10.26 -30.57
C ASN A 70 25.13 11.53 -31.41
N ALA A 71 25.31 11.40 -32.74
CA ALA A 71 25.58 12.53 -33.61
C ALA A 71 24.33 13.40 -33.82
N THR A 72 23.18 12.78 -34.11
CA THR A 72 21.90 13.48 -34.25
C THR A 72 21.53 14.17 -32.93
N ASN A 73 21.75 13.52 -31.79
CA ASN A 73 21.50 14.08 -30.48
C ASN A 73 22.38 15.31 -30.20
N ALA A 74 23.64 15.27 -30.54
CA ALA A 74 24.55 16.41 -30.38
C ALA A 74 24.10 17.62 -31.20
N THR A 75 23.78 17.43 -32.51
CA THR A 75 23.29 18.51 -33.37
C THR A 75 22.03 19.18 -32.85
N TYR A 76 21.03 18.41 -32.39
CA TYR A 76 19.81 18.97 -31.80
C TYR A 76 20.09 19.66 -30.47
N ARG A 77 21.02 19.13 -29.68
CA ARG A 77 21.41 19.71 -28.40
C ARG A 77 22.06 21.08 -28.59
N ASP A 78 23.01 21.20 -29.53
CA ASP A 78 23.70 22.47 -29.80
C ASP A 78 22.73 23.54 -30.28
N TRP A 79 21.82 23.17 -31.17
CA TRP A 79 20.77 24.07 -31.62
C TRP A 79 19.88 24.50 -30.45
N LEU A 80 19.38 23.54 -29.63
CA LEU A 80 18.53 23.83 -28.50
C LEU A 80 19.22 24.72 -27.47
N MET A 81 20.50 24.51 -27.22
CA MET A 81 21.31 25.36 -26.33
C MET A 81 21.37 26.82 -26.85
N SER A 82 21.60 27.01 -28.15
CA SER A 82 21.60 28.34 -28.77
C SER A 82 20.26 29.06 -28.59
N GLU A 83 19.13 28.36 -28.74
CA GLU A 83 17.80 28.91 -28.54
C GLU A 83 17.52 29.31 -27.08
N ILE A 84 17.91 28.44 -26.13
CA ILE A 84 17.73 28.72 -24.71
C ILE A 84 18.65 29.85 -24.25
N ASP A 85 19.92 29.89 -24.71
CA ASP A 85 20.85 30.96 -24.38
C ASP A 85 20.34 32.32 -24.91
N THR A 86 19.75 32.34 -26.11
CA THR A 86 19.16 33.56 -26.70
C THR A 86 17.97 34.06 -25.88
N TYR A 87 17.10 33.16 -25.43
CA TYR A 87 15.97 33.53 -24.58
C TYR A 87 16.39 33.90 -23.16
N SER A 88 17.47 33.27 -22.65
CA SER A 88 18.02 33.48 -21.32
C SER A 88 16.97 33.30 -20.20
N PRO A 89 16.40 32.06 -20.04
CA PRO A 89 15.39 31.78 -19.01
C PRO A 89 15.98 31.75 -17.60
N ASN A 90 15.17 32.07 -16.60
CA ASN A 90 15.54 31.85 -15.20
C ASN A 90 15.44 30.37 -14.82
N CYS A 91 14.55 29.64 -15.50
CA CYS A 91 14.38 28.18 -15.30
C CYS A 91 13.95 27.52 -16.60
N VAL A 92 14.41 26.29 -16.78
CA VAL A 92 14.05 25.41 -17.91
C VAL A 92 13.24 24.22 -17.36
N LEU A 93 12.01 24.04 -17.84
CA LEU A 93 11.19 22.86 -17.53
C LEU A 93 11.44 21.77 -18.56
N LEU A 94 11.93 20.61 -18.11
CA LEU A 94 12.25 19.46 -18.93
C LEU A 94 11.09 18.46 -18.87
N LEU A 95 10.33 18.30 -19.95
CA LEU A 95 9.18 17.41 -20.03
C LEU A 95 9.54 16.08 -20.68
N GLY A 96 9.76 15.05 -19.88
CA GLY A 96 9.98 13.68 -20.32
C GLY A 96 11.45 13.31 -20.55
N GLN A 97 11.63 12.09 -21.05
CA GLN A 97 12.94 11.42 -21.12
C GLN A 97 13.91 12.13 -22.07
N HIS A 98 13.42 12.56 -23.21
CA HIS A 98 14.30 13.13 -24.23
C HIS A 98 14.74 14.56 -23.88
N ALA A 99 13.88 15.31 -23.21
CA ALA A 99 14.23 16.63 -22.68
C ALA A 99 15.31 16.51 -21.58
N LEU A 100 15.18 15.54 -20.67
CA LEU A 100 16.20 15.25 -19.65
C LEU A 100 17.53 14.84 -20.30
N ARG A 101 17.50 13.97 -21.31
CA ARG A 101 18.71 13.53 -22.01
C ARG A 101 19.40 14.68 -22.74
N ALA A 102 18.65 15.59 -23.33
CA ALA A 102 19.24 16.75 -24.01
C ALA A 102 19.95 17.67 -23.01
N ALA A 103 19.37 17.87 -21.81
CA ALA A 103 19.96 18.71 -20.78
C ALA A 103 21.08 18.03 -19.99
N ARG A 104 20.97 16.72 -19.70
CA ARG A 104 21.87 15.94 -18.85
C ARG A 104 22.14 14.56 -19.46
N PRO A 105 22.94 14.46 -20.54
CA PRO A 105 23.27 13.19 -21.16
C PRO A 105 24.07 12.26 -20.23
N ASP A 106 24.79 12.80 -19.27
CA ASP A 106 25.57 12.08 -18.24
C ASP A 106 24.71 11.26 -17.27
N LEU A 107 23.46 11.62 -17.03
CA LEU A 107 22.52 10.87 -16.21
C LEU A 107 21.92 9.65 -16.94
N CYS A 108 22.16 9.54 -18.24
CA CYS A 108 21.61 8.48 -19.07
C CYS A 108 22.63 7.36 -19.27
N TYR A 109 22.21 6.10 -19.11
CA TYR A 109 23.09 4.97 -19.24
C TYR A 109 22.52 3.85 -20.11
N ARG A 110 23.41 3.03 -20.67
CA ARG A 110 23.01 1.89 -21.48
C ARG A 110 22.69 0.67 -20.63
N THR A 111 21.60 0.01 -20.99
CA THR A 111 21.18 -1.27 -20.43
C THR A 111 21.01 -2.29 -21.57
N ARG A 112 20.85 -3.56 -21.25
CA ARG A 112 20.40 -4.54 -22.25
C ARG A 112 19.01 -4.14 -22.76
N PRO A 113 18.76 -4.20 -24.08
CA PRO A 113 17.43 -3.93 -24.61
C PRO A 113 16.35 -4.81 -23.98
N THR A 114 15.23 -4.21 -23.62
CA THR A 114 14.08 -4.89 -23.04
C THR A 114 12.81 -4.50 -23.80
N LYS A 115 11.69 -5.21 -23.57
CA LYS A 115 10.39 -4.80 -24.15
C LYS A 115 9.99 -3.38 -23.71
N ALA A 116 10.37 -2.96 -22.52
CA ALA A 116 10.08 -1.62 -21.98
C ALA A 116 11.05 -0.55 -22.48
N SER A 117 12.29 -0.93 -22.83
CA SER A 117 13.33 -0.06 -23.40
C SER A 117 14.01 -0.76 -24.57
N PRO A 118 13.38 -0.76 -25.76
CA PRO A 118 13.95 -1.40 -26.97
C PRO A 118 15.26 -0.74 -27.44
N SER A 119 15.44 0.55 -27.15
CA SER A 119 16.65 1.32 -27.48
C SER A 119 17.87 0.93 -26.62
N GLY A 120 17.66 0.23 -25.50
CA GLY A 120 18.73 -0.07 -24.54
C GLY A 120 19.26 1.15 -23.80
N TRP A 121 18.56 2.28 -23.81
CA TRP A 121 18.87 3.45 -23.00
C TRP A 121 17.92 3.53 -21.81
N ARG A 122 18.46 3.82 -20.63
CA ARG A 122 17.71 4.20 -19.45
C ARG A 122 17.91 5.68 -19.17
N ILE A 123 16.79 6.40 -19.13
CA ILE A 123 16.73 7.83 -18.86
C ILE A 123 15.85 7.96 -17.61
N PRO A 124 16.44 8.32 -16.45
CA PRO A 124 15.78 8.13 -15.15
C PRO A 124 14.85 9.28 -14.76
N VAL A 125 13.86 9.62 -15.58
CA VAL A 125 12.88 10.69 -15.27
C VAL A 125 12.13 10.38 -13.96
N ASP A 126 11.76 9.13 -13.71
CA ASP A 126 11.06 8.73 -12.48
C ASP A 126 11.85 9.10 -11.22
N ASN A 127 13.19 9.02 -11.29
CA ASN A 127 14.07 9.37 -10.19
C ASN A 127 14.23 10.88 -10.05
N PHE A 128 14.50 11.57 -11.16
CA PHE A 128 14.84 13.00 -11.15
C PHE A 128 13.65 13.95 -11.22
N ARG A 129 12.41 13.46 -11.47
CA ARG A 129 11.25 14.34 -11.49
C ARG A 129 11.13 15.18 -10.21
N GLY A 130 10.79 16.44 -10.36
CA GLY A 130 10.74 17.40 -9.27
C GLY A 130 12.10 17.93 -8.82
N SER A 131 13.22 17.36 -9.23
CA SER A 131 14.56 17.86 -8.91
C SER A 131 14.86 19.15 -9.65
N ILE A 132 15.57 20.06 -8.97
CA ILE A 132 16.20 21.22 -9.57
C ILE A 132 17.64 20.83 -9.85
N ILE A 133 18.04 20.83 -11.11
CA ILE A 133 19.38 20.38 -11.52
C ILE A 133 20.05 21.36 -12.47
N PRO A 134 21.39 21.46 -12.46
CA PRO A 134 22.11 22.17 -13.52
C PRO A 134 22.05 21.35 -14.81
N GLY A 135 21.55 21.96 -15.87
CA GLY A 135 21.49 21.34 -17.20
C GLY A 135 22.26 22.13 -18.25
N PHE A 136 22.43 21.55 -19.46
CA PHE A 136 23.11 22.16 -20.57
C PHE A 136 24.52 22.65 -20.17
N ASP A 137 25.35 21.71 -19.70
CA ASP A 137 26.71 21.95 -19.20
C ASP A 137 26.78 22.92 -18.02
N GLY A 138 25.74 22.90 -17.16
CA GLY A 138 25.67 23.73 -15.96
C GLY A 138 25.19 25.19 -16.17
N ARG A 139 24.87 25.56 -17.41
CA ARG A 139 24.51 26.95 -17.77
C ARG A 139 23.09 27.33 -17.34
N HIS A 140 22.18 26.36 -17.23
CA HIS A 140 20.77 26.62 -16.96
C HIS A 140 20.23 25.82 -15.78
N LYS A 141 19.45 26.47 -14.94
CA LYS A 141 18.67 25.83 -13.87
C LYS A 141 17.49 25.10 -14.50
N CYS A 142 17.42 23.78 -14.30
CA CYS A 142 16.40 22.92 -14.89
C CYS A 142 15.53 22.25 -13.82
N VAL A 143 14.23 22.14 -14.08
CA VAL A 143 13.29 21.30 -13.31
C VAL A 143 12.85 20.13 -14.17
N VAL A 144 13.00 18.92 -13.67
CA VAL A 144 12.61 17.69 -14.39
C VAL A 144 11.16 17.33 -14.09
N CYS A 145 10.41 16.96 -15.12
CA CYS A 145 9.00 16.60 -15.01
C CYS A 145 8.65 15.47 -15.99
N TYR A 146 7.59 14.73 -15.70
CA TYR A 146 7.00 13.81 -16.68
C TYR A 146 6.54 14.53 -17.94
N SER A 147 6.55 13.84 -19.10
CA SER A 147 5.87 14.38 -20.26
C SER A 147 4.35 14.38 -20.05
N PRO A 148 3.61 15.37 -20.58
CA PRO A 148 2.15 15.38 -20.48
C PRO A 148 1.50 14.11 -21.06
N GLU A 149 2.09 13.52 -22.09
CA GLU A 149 1.65 12.26 -22.73
C GLU A 149 1.82 11.06 -21.79
N ASP A 150 2.94 10.97 -21.07
CA ASP A 150 3.15 9.94 -20.07
C ASP A 150 2.13 10.04 -18.94
N VAL A 151 1.82 11.24 -18.50
CA VAL A 151 0.77 11.48 -17.49
C VAL A 151 -0.60 11.09 -18.01
N GLN A 152 -0.93 11.35 -19.27
CA GLN A 152 -2.20 10.88 -19.85
C GLN A 152 -2.31 9.37 -19.94
N ARG A 153 -1.20 8.69 -20.19
CA ARG A 153 -1.10 7.23 -20.24
C ARG A 153 -1.21 6.62 -18.83
N VAL A 154 -0.55 7.21 -17.85
CA VAL A 154 -0.54 6.81 -16.44
C VAL A 154 -1.06 7.97 -15.58
N TYR A 155 -2.38 8.16 -15.62
CA TYR A 155 -3.00 9.37 -15.07
C TYR A 155 -2.84 9.53 -13.55
N THR A 156 -2.48 8.48 -12.83
CA THR A 156 -2.13 8.54 -11.40
C THR A 156 -0.94 9.45 -11.11
N ASN A 157 -0.07 9.71 -12.10
CA ASN A 157 1.07 10.62 -11.98
C ASN A 157 0.69 12.12 -12.06
N ILE A 158 -0.59 12.44 -12.27
CA ILE A 158 -1.04 13.83 -12.37
C ILE A 158 -0.73 14.66 -11.12
N GLY A 159 -0.77 14.06 -9.94
CA GLY A 159 -0.42 14.75 -8.69
C GLY A 159 1.02 15.22 -8.71
N LEU A 160 1.95 14.34 -9.07
CA LEU A 160 3.39 14.66 -9.18
C LEU A 160 3.65 15.71 -10.27
N PHE A 161 3.02 15.54 -11.42
CA PHE A 161 3.10 16.52 -12.51
C PHE A 161 2.70 17.94 -12.07
N LYS A 162 1.63 18.05 -11.29
CA LYS A 162 1.17 19.33 -10.75
C LYS A 162 2.20 19.98 -9.81
N PHE A 163 2.85 19.19 -8.96
CA PHE A 163 3.93 19.69 -8.08
C PHE A 163 5.14 20.16 -8.89
N ASP A 164 5.55 19.38 -9.89
CA ASP A 164 6.73 19.70 -10.70
C ASP A 164 6.51 20.99 -11.54
N ILE A 165 5.32 21.16 -12.15
CA ILE A 165 4.95 22.40 -12.84
C ILE A 165 4.93 23.59 -11.87
N ALA A 166 4.34 23.43 -10.67
CA ALA A 166 4.32 24.49 -9.66
C ALA A 166 5.75 24.92 -9.26
N ARG A 167 6.65 23.94 -9.11
CA ARG A 167 8.06 24.18 -8.83
C ARG A 167 8.72 24.95 -9.97
N ALA A 168 8.57 24.53 -11.22
CA ALA A 168 9.17 25.20 -12.37
C ALA A 168 8.71 26.66 -12.49
N VAL A 169 7.41 26.91 -12.29
CA VAL A 169 6.86 28.27 -12.27
C VAL A 169 7.45 29.11 -11.12
N SER A 170 7.60 28.50 -9.93
CA SER A 170 8.24 29.18 -8.80
C SER A 170 9.70 29.53 -9.08
N GLU A 171 10.45 28.55 -9.60
CA GLU A 171 11.89 28.70 -9.90
C GLU A 171 12.16 29.63 -11.11
N SER A 172 11.16 29.88 -11.97
CA SER A 172 11.30 30.83 -13.10
C SER A 172 11.33 32.30 -12.70
N LYS A 173 11.13 32.61 -11.42
CA LYS A 173 11.17 33.96 -10.87
C LYS A 173 12.58 34.47 -10.59
N SER A 174 13.56 33.62 -10.38
CA SER A 174 14.96 33.98 -10.10
C SER A 174 15.92 33.04 -10.82
N LEU A 175 17.11 33.56 -11.15
CA LEU A 175 18.23 32.75 -11.66
C LEU A 175 18.91 31.93 -10.57
N ASP A 176 18.77 32.33 -9.31
CA ASP A 176 19.48 31.73 -8.19
C ASP A 176 19.08 30.26 -8.00
N TYR A 177 20.05 29.44 -7.67
CA TYR A 177 19.80 28.08 -7.23
C TYR A 177 19.34 28.10 -5.76
N PRO A 178 18.26 27.40 -5.43
CA PRO A 178 17.71 27.45 -4.08
C PRO A 178 18.44 26.53 -3.08
N TYR A 179 19.62 26.02 -3.45
CA TYR A 179 20.36 25.11 -2.59
C TYR A 179 20.83 25.80 -1.31
N LYS A 180 20.67 25.09 -0.21
CA LYS A 180 21.14 25.54 1.09
C LYS A 180 22.44 24.84 1.43
N SER A 181 23.40 25.58 1.94
CA SER A 181 24.63 24.98 2.50
C SER A 181 24.29 24.21 3.76
N ARG A 182 24.78 22.97 3.85
CA ARG A 182 24.64 22.11 5.03
C ARG A 182 26.04 21.83 5.58
N ASP A 183 26.15 21.81 6.89
CA ASP A 183 27.40 21.51 7.57
C ASP A 183 27.61 19.99 7.63
N ASP A 184 28.41 19.49 6.71
CA ASP A 184 28.79 18.07 6.58
C ASP A 184 30.14 17.74 7.25
N SER A 185 30.62 18.60 8.16
CA SER A 185 31.91 18.42 8.84
C SER A 185 31.99 17.13 9.65
N TYR A 186 30.84 16.64 10.15
CA TYR A 186 30.76 15.48 11.02
C TYR A 186 30.23 14.20 10.32
N ILE A 187 30.48 14.03 9.03
CA ILE A 187 30.10 12.78 8.31
C ILE A 187 31.10 11.64 8.52
N LYS A 188 32.29 11.93 9.03
CA LYS A 188 33.31 10.97 9.44
C LYS A 188 34.07 11.50 10.66
N PRO A 189 33.38 11.60 11.82
CA PRO A 189 33.93 12.24 13.00
C PRO A 189 35.00 11.39 13.66
N THR A 190 35.87 12.02 14.43
CA THR A 190 36.74 11.35 15.38
C THR A 190 35.95 10.90 16.61
N PHE A 191 36.56 10.04 17.43
CA PHE A 191 35.94 9.60 18.70
C PHE A 191 35.57 10.78 19.61
N VAL A 192 36.52 11.73 19.80
CA VAL A 192 36.30 12.91 20.64
C VAL A 192 35.10 13.74 20.13
N GLU A 193 35.09 14.06 18.85
CA GLU A 193 33.97 14.80 18.23
C GLU A 193 32.63 14.06 18.38
N THR A 194 32.63 12.74 18.24
CA THR A 194 31.44 11.92 18.44
C THR A 194 30.90 12.02 19.85
N ILE A 195 31.78 11.86 20.85
CA ILE A 195 31.39 11.95 22.26
C ILE A 195 30.90 13.35 22.62
N GLU A 196 31.55 14.38 22.14
CA GLU A 196 31.14 15.78 22.34
C GLU A 196 29.76 16.05 21.75
N TRP A 197 29.53 15.60 20.51
CA TRP A 197 28.24 15.72 19.83
C TRP A 197 27.12 15.01 20.59
N LEU A 198 27.32 13.75 20.94
CA LEU A 198 26.32 12.96 21.65
C LEU A 198 26.06 13.50 23.07
N THR A 199 27.10 13.97 23.77
CA THR A 199 26.97 14.63 25.07
C THR A 199 26.11 15.91 24.94
N ARG A 200 26.37 16.72 23.94
CA ARG A 200 25.58 17.94 23.67
C ARG A 200 24.09 17.61 23.41
N ILE A 201 23.79 16.58 22.61
CA ILE A 201 22.40 16.16 22.37
C ILE A 201 21.74 15.70 23.68
N ARG A 202 22.42 14.85 24.48
CA ARG A 202 21.91 14.38 25.76
C ARG A 202 21.57 15.53 26.71
N ASP A 203 22.47 16.52 26.79
CA ASP A 203 22.37 17.63 27.76
C ASP A 203 21.40 18.73 27.31
N GLN A 204 21.35 19.06 26.00
CA GLN A 204 20.48 20.09 25.43
C GLN A 204 19.12 19.62 25.01
N LYS A 205 18.95 18.30 24.81
CA LYS A 205 17.68 17.65 24.41
C LYS A 205 16.99 18.30 23.20
N PRO A 206 17.68 18.59 22.08
CA PRO A 206 17.04 19.12 20.89
C PRO A 206 16.10 18.08 20.28
N LYS A 207 15.15 18.51 19.43
CA LYS A 207 14.50 17.59 18.48
C LYS A 207 15.56 17.03 17.52
N ILE A 208 15.54 15.74 17.28
CA ILE A 208 16.50 15.07 16.39
C ILE A 208 15.79 14.28 15.29
N SER A 209 16.39 14.25 14.09
CA SER A 209 16.05 13.29 13.03
C SER A 209 17.06 12.15 13.06
N VAL A 210 16.58 10.92 12.93
CA VAL A 210 17.42 9.72 12.98
C VAL A 210 17.20 8.87 11.73
N ASP A 211 18.29 8.27 11.25
CA ASP A 211 18.29 7.30 10.16
C ASP A 211 19.45 6.32 10.35
N ILE A 212 19.22 5.05 10.00
CA ILE A 212 20.22 3.99 10.10
C ILE A 212 20.43 3.30 8.75
N GLU A 213 21.67 2.93 8.48
CA GLU A 213 22.00 2.05 7.38
C GLU A 213 22.49 0.69 7.90
N GLY A 214 22.12 -0.38 7.21
CA GLY A 214 22.40 -1.74 7.64
C GLY A 214 22.96 -2.62 6.53
N TYR A 215 23.41 -3.81 6.90
CA TYR A 215 23.85 -4.83 5.95
C TYR A 215 22.65 -5.36 5.15
N PRO A 216 22.83 -5.61 3.84
CA PRO A 216 21.81 -6.26 3.03
C PRO A 216 21.44 -7.67 3.51
N ASP A 217 22.42 -8.37 4.13
CA ASP A 217 22.33 -9.79 4.46
C ASP A 217 22.07 -10.03 5.96
N ASP A 218 22.12 -8.99 6.78
CA ASP A 218 21.83 -9.02 8.21
C ASP A 218 21.26 -7.67 8.64
N ILE A 219 20.48 -7.64 9.73
CA ILE A 219 19.94 -6.39 10.29
C ILE A 219 20.94 -5.80 11.30
N GLY A 220 22.18 -5.62 10.86
CA GLY A 220 23.22 -4.91 11.59
C GLY A 220 23.29 -3.44 11.17
N ILE A 221 23.60 -2.55 12.11
CA ILE A 221 23.78 -1.13 11.86
C ILE A 221 25.21 -0.88 11.42
N THR A 222 25.40 -0.35 10.21
CA THR A 222 26.73 0.04 9.69
C THR A 222 27.05 1.49 9.95
N MET A 223 26.02 2.34 10.00
CA MET A 223 26.15 3.75 10.37
C MET A 223 24.84 4.25 10.98
N PHE A 224 24.96 5.22 11.86
CA PHE A 224 23.86 5.86 12.58
C PHE A 224 23.92 7.37 12.35
N GLY A 225 22.93 7.92 11.69
CA GLY A 225 22.80 9.35 11.43
C GLY A 225 21.91 10.06 12.43
N ILE A 226 22.31 11.24 12.89
CA ILE A 226 21.50 12.12 13.75
C ILE A 226 21.61 13.56 13.25
N ALA A 227 20.50 14.19 12.90
CA ALA A 227 20.43 15.63 12.61
C ALA A 227 19.70 16.37 13.74
N ILE A 228 20.20 17.55 14.11
CA ILE A 228 19.57 18.47 15.08
C ILE A 228 18.88 19.66 14.42
N SER A 229 19.01 19.77 13.11
CA SER A 229 18.35 20.76 12.26
C SER A 229 18.42 20.31 10.80
N PRO A 230 17.73 20.99 9.87
CA PRO A 230 17.91 20.75 8.43
C PRO A 230 19.34 20.93 7.92
N TYR A 231 20.23 21.57 8.70
CA TYR A 231 21.56 22.00 8.25
C TYR A 231 22.71 21.35 8.97
N GLN A 232 22.47 20.73 10.13
CA GLN A 232 23.50 20.17 10.97
C GLN A 232 23.17 18.75 11.41
N GLY A 233 24.13 17.87 11.28
CA GLY A 233 24.01 16.49 11.68
C GLY A 233 25.37 15.82 11.84
N ILE A 234 25.36 14.62 12.39
CA ILE A 234 26.49 13.72 12.56
C ILE A 234 26.15 12.37 11.94
N VAL A 235 27.09 11.76 11.24
CA VAL A 235 27.01 10.37 10.80
C VAL A 235 28.09 9.57 11.52
N ILE A 236 27.66 8.65 12.36
CA ILE A 236 28.53 7.79 13.18
C ILE A 236 28.69 6.44 12.46
N PRO A 237 29.84 6.19 11.83
CA PRO A 237 30.08 4.91 11.18
C PRO A 237 30.45 3.85 12.20
N PHE A 238 30.00 2.60 11.99
CA PHE A 238 30.39 1.43 12.75
C PHE A 238 31.17 0.43 11.90
N TRP A 239 30.80 0.30 10.65
CA TRP A 239 31.46 -0.63 9.72
C TRP A 239 31.72 0.05 8.39
N ILE A 240 32.99 0.18 8.00
CA ILE A 240 33.43 0.80 6.76
C ILE A 240 34.46 -0.10 6.07
N ASP A 241 34.33 -0.24 4.76
CA ASP A 241 35.29 -0.91 3.88
C ASP A 241 35.66 -2.35 4.32
N GLY A 242 34.71 -3.00 5.01
CA GLY A 242 34.87 -4.39 5.43
C GLY A 242 35.47 -4.57 6.82
N ASP A 243 35.59 -3.50 7.62
CA ASP A 243 36.17 -3.53 8.96
C ASP A 243 35.42 -2.63 9.96
N ASN A 244 35.59 -2.90 11.26
CA ASN A 244 35.09 -2.04 12.32
C ASN A 244 35.80 -0.67 12.28
N TYR A 245 35.01 0.40 12.42
CA TYR A 245 35.54 1.75 12.37
C TYR A 245 36.17 2.19 13.69
N TRP A 246 35.62 1.77 14.84
CA TRP A 246 36.03 2.14 16.17
C TRP A 246 36.88 1.03 16.83
N GLN A 247 37.73 1.43 17.78
CA GLN A 247 38.26 0.48 18.75
C GLN A 247 37.12 -0.01 19.66
N HIS A 248 37.22 -1.23 20.19
CA HIS A 248 36.16 -1.84 20.99
C HIS A 248 35.66 -0.96 22.15
N ASP A 249 36.57 -0.37 22.92
CA ASP A 249 36.20 0.47 24.05
C ASP A 249 35.56 1.81 23.63
N GLU A 250 35.94 2.34 22.47
CA GLU A 250 35.33 3.53 21.87
C GLU A 250 33.90 3.21 21.41
N GLU A 251 33.72 2.09 20.73
CA GLU A 251 32.43 1.65 20.24
C GLU A 251 31.43 1.43 21.37
N VAL A 252 31.85 0.77 22.48
CA VAL A 252 31.02 0.57 23.66
C VAL A 252 30.55 1.89 24.26
N GLN A 253 31.40 2.90 24.34
CA GLN A 253 31.04 4.22 24.87
C GLN A 253 30.03 4.93 23.95
N ILE A 254 30.25 4.86 22.64
CA ILE A 254 29.34 5.45 21.63
C ILE A 254 27.95 4.80 21.74
N TRP A 255 27.86 3.45 21.72
CA TRP A 255 26.60 2.74 21.88
C TRP A 255 25.90 3.03 23.20
N SER A 256 26.62 3.17 24.29
CA SER A 256 26.05 3.52 25.60
C SER A 256 25.38 4.91 25.58
N LEU A 257 26.06 5.90 24.99
CA LEU A 257 25.48 7.25 24.81
C LEU A 257 24.31 7.26 23.85
N LEU A 258 24.42 6.59 22.72
CA LEU A 258 23.31 6.44 21.76
C LEU A 258 22.09 5.82 22.44
N ALA A 259 22.27 4.71 23.17
CA ALA A 259 21.18 4.06 23.88
C ALA A 259 20.51 4.99 24.91
N THR A 260 21.30 5.79 25.61
CA THR A 260 20.79 6.79 26.56
C THR A 260 19.94 7.85 25.85
N ILE A 261 20.44 8.41 24.73
CA ILE A 261 19.74 9.43 23.96
C ILE A 261 18.47 8.86 23.31
N MET A 262 18.56 7.65 22.76
CA MET A 262 17.40 7.03 22.10
C MET A 262 16.31 6.68 23.10
N ALA A 263 16.65 6.24 24.31
CA ALA A 263 15.70 5.91 25.36
C ALA A 263 15.13 7.15 26.10
N ASP A 264 15.74 8.32 25.97
CA ASP A 264 15.30 9.55 26.65
C ASP A 264 13.95 10.02 26.10
N GLY A 265 12.92 10.00 26.95
CA GLY A 265 11.58 10.45 26.62
C GLY A 265 11.41 11.97 26.46
N ASP A 266 12.39 12.78 26.88
CA ASP A 266 12.35 14.24 26.72
C ASP A 266 12.92 14.70 25.37
N ILE A 267 13.67 13.84 24.68
CA ILE A 267 14.21 14.13 23.35
C ILE A 267 13.16 13.73 22.29
N ALA A 268 12.62 14.72 21.59
CA ALA A 268 11.72 14.50 20.48
C ALA A 268 12.47 13.93 19.26
N LYS A 269 11.95 12.88 18.65
CA LYS A 269 12.59 12.21 17.52
C LYS A 269 11.67 12.17 16.31
N THR A 270 12.24 12.34 15.12
CA THR A 270 11.60 12.14 13.82
C THR A 270 12.40 11.16 12.98
N ALA A 271 11.73 10.47 12.07
CA ALA A 271 12.33 9.55 11.11
C ALA A 271 11.54 9.51 9.80
N GLN A 272 12.03 8.72 8.84
CA GLN A 272 11.31 8.34 7.64
C GLN A 272 10.93 6.86 7.73
N ASN A 273 9.71 6.52 8.16
CA ASN A 273 9.27 5.16 8.45
C ASN A 273 9.88 4.59 9.74
N LEU A 274 9.62 5.28 10.83
CA LEU A 274 10.13 4.98 12.19
C LEU A 274 10.07 3.50 12.61
N PHE A 275 9.20 2.70 11.98
CA PHE A 275 9.08 1.26 12.27
C PHE A 275 10.34 0.49 11.91
N TYR A 276 11.11 0.94 10.92
CA TYR A 276 12.36 0.30 10.53
C TYR A 276 13.43 0.53 11.60
N GLU A 277 13.65 1.78 12.00
CA GLU A 277 14.62 2.15 13.05
C GLU A 277 14.28 1.46 14.38
N GLN A 278 13.00 1.50 14.78
CA GLN A 278 12.52 0.80 15.99
C GLN A 278 12.81 -0.70 15.95
N PHE A 279 12.48 -1.33 14.83
CA PHE A 279 12.65 -2.77 14.70
C PHE A 279 14.13 -3.17 14.75
N VAL A 280 14.99 -2.51 13.96
CA VAL A 280 16.42 -2.85 13.89
C VAL A 280 17.10 -2.59 15.23
N CYS A 281 16.90 -1.42 15.82
CA CYS A 281 17.47 -1.06 17.12
C CYS A 281 17.05 -2.05 18.22
N MET A 282 15.78 -2.40 18.31
CA MET A 282 15.29 -3.36 19.31
C MET A 282 15.72 -4.78 19.02
N TRP A 283 15.61 -5.23 17.78
CA TRP A 283 15.85 -6.62 17.39
C TRP A 283 17.32 -7.01 17.53
N ARG A 284 18.21 -6.15 17.00
CA ARG A 284 19.66 -6.44 16.98
C ARG A 284 20.43 -5.90 18.18
N HIS A 285 20.09 -4.68 18.60
CA HIS A 285 20.89 -3.96 19.61
C HIS A 285 20.20 -3.85 20.97
N ARG A 286 18.97 -4.39 21.13
CA ARG A 286 18.16 -4.27 22.35
C ARG A 286 17.97 -2.82 22.81
N MET A 287 18.08 -1.89 21.89
CA MET A 287 17.97 -0.45 22.11
C MET A 287 16.56 0.05 21.80
N VAL A 288 15.90 0.62 22.79
CA VAL A 288 14.58 1.25 22.63
C VAL A 288 14.75 2.65 22.11
N ILE A 289 13.93 3.05 21.12
CA ILE A 289 13.81 4.46 20.73
C ILE A 289 12.49 4.99 21.29
N ALA A 290 12.59 5.88 22.28
CA ALA A 290 11.43 6.52 22.91
C ALA A 290 11.10 7.84 22.22
N ASN A 291 9.83 8.28 22.36
CA ASN A 291 9.34 9.60 21.97
C ASN A 291 9.56 9.96 20.49
N PHE A 292 9.19 9.06 19.58
CA PHE A 292 8.94 9.47 18.21
C PHE A 292 7.72 10.37 18.17
N THR A 293 7.94 11.66 17.94
CA THR A 293 6.87 12.67 17.85
C THR A 293 6.40 12.88 16.43
N GLU A 294 7.27 12.62 15.45
CA GLU A 294 7.03 12.87 14.04
C GLU A 294 7.56 11.73 13.16
N ASP A 295 6.92 11.55 11.99
CA ASP A 295 7.39 10.67 10.92
C ASP A 295 7.06 11.31 9.56
N SER A 296 8.07 11.57 8.75
CA SER A 296 7.91 12.27 7.47
C SER A 296 7.11 11.46 6.44
N MET A 297 7.17 10.12 6.48
CA MET A 297 6.38 9.25 5.62
C MET A 297 4.90 9.27 6.02
N MET A 298 4.60 9.17 7.32
CA MET A 298 3.24 9.19 7.84
C MET A 298 2.59 10.57 7.64
N LYS A 299 3.34 11.67 7.86
CA LYS A 299 2.87 13.03 7.64
C LYS A 299 2.56 13.29 6.15
N HIS A 300 3.45 12.84 5.25
CA HIS A 300 3.20 12.90 3.81
C HIS A 300 1.99 12.05 3.37
N TYR A 301 1.87 10.84 3.93
CA TYR A 301 0.72 9.97 3.67
C TYR A 301 -0.60 10.61 4.10
N GLU A 302 -0.63 11.28 5.25
CA GLU A 302 -1.84 11.96 5.73
C GLU A 302 -2.29 13.07 4.77
N LEU A 303 -1.34 13.81 4.21
CA LEU A 303 -1.61 14.88 3.24
C LEU A 303 -1.96 14.32 1.85
N PHE A 304 -1.26 13.28 1.39
CA PHE A 304 -1.36 12.75 0.03
C PHE A 304 -1.27 11.21 -0.03
N PRO A 305 -2.29 10.48 0.44
CA PRO A 305 -2.24 9.01 0.47
C PRO A 305 -2.12 8.34 -0.91
N GLU A 306 -2.43 9.06 -1.99
CA GLU A 306 -2.31 8.54 -3.36
C GLU A 306 -0.90 8.67 -3.96
N LEU A 307 -0.03 9.49 -3.36
CA LEU A 307 1.32 9.70 -3.88
C LEU A 307 2.30 8.66 -3.32
N PRO A 308 3.41 8.37 -4.02
CA PRO A 308 4.48 7.54 -3.49
C PRO A 308 5.09 8.15 -2.22
N LYS A 309 5.45 7.30 -1.25
CA LYS A 309 5.85 7.71 0.10
C LYS A 309 7.34 7.52 0.41
N GLY A 310 8.11 7.01 -0.56
CA GLY A 310 9.56 6.88 -0.40
C GLY A 310 10.23 8.25 -0.25
N LEU A 311 11.31 8.31 0.55
CA LEU A 311 11.99 9.57 0.92
C LEU A 311 12.39 10.40 -0.32
N GLY A 312 12.84 9.77 -1.41
CA GLY A 312 13.15 10.51 -2.65
C GLY A 312 11.94 11.28 -3.21
N THR A 313 10.72 10.74 -3.12
CA THR A 313 9.50 11.46 -3.52
C THR A 313 9.14 12.55 -2.51
N VAL A 314 9.22 12.26 -1.22
CA VAL A 314 8.96 13.22 -0.14
C VAL A 314 9.88 14.42 -0.28
N VAL A 315 11.18 14.19 -0.39
CA VAL A 315 12.20 15.25 -0.63
C VAL A 315 11.89 16.05 -1.90
N SER A 316 11.56 15.36 -3.00
CA SER A 316 11.25 16.04 -4.27
C SER A 316 10.00 16.92 -4.24
N ILE A 317 9.10 16.75 -3.28
CA ILE A 317 7.90 17.57 -3.11
C ILE A 317 8.12 18.69 -2.09
N TRP A 318 8.71 18.35 -0.94
CA TRP A 318 8.73 19.22 0.22
C TRP A 318 10.01 20.01 0.42
N THR A 319 11.11 19.58 -0.20
CA THR A 319 12.37 20.33 -0.19
C THR A 319 12.72 20.82 -1.60
N LYS A 320 13.82 21.53 -1.75
CA LYS A 320 14.35 21.95 -3.05
C LYS A 320 15.58 21.15 -3.48
N GLU A 321 15.86 20.08 -2.77
CA GLU A 321 17.02 19.23 -3.02
C GLU A 321 16.86 18.35 -4.26
N SER A 322 17.97 18.05 -4.89
CA SER A 322 18.00 17.16 -6.04
C SER A 322 17.95 15.70 -5.63
N TYR A 323 17.60 14.83 -6.57
CA TYR A 323 17.65 13.38 -6.37
C TYR A 323 19.09 12.90 -6.06
N TYR A 324 19.21 12.03 -5.08
CA TYR A 324 20.51 11.55 -4.56
C TYR A 324 20.49 10.04 -4.21
N LYS A 325 19.36 9.35 -4.34
CA LYS A 325 19.21 7.96 -3.85
C LYS A 325 20.12 6.94 -4.56
N ASP A 326 20.68 7.27 -5.72
CA ASP A 326 21.65 6.43 -6.42
C ASP A 326 23.02 6.39 -5.68
N GLU A 327 23.32 7.37 -4.83
CA GLU A 327 24.54 7.44 -4.02
C GLU A 327 24.66 6.26 -3.03
N ARG A 328 23.55 5.62 -2.66
CA ARG A 328 23.53 4.44 -1.81
C ARG A 328 24.37 3.27 -2.35
N THR A 329 24.45 3.13 -3.66
CA THR A 329 25.11 2.00 -4.32
C THR A 329 26.56 2.29 -4.73
N THR A 330 27.09 3.45 -4.37
CA THR A 330 28.50 3.83 -4.67
C THR A 330 29.47 2.97 -3.88
N SER A 331 30.68 2.79 -4.43
CA SER A 331 31.82 2.22 -3.68
C SER A 331 32.58 3.26 -2.87
N ASP A 332 32.37 4.55 -3.13
CA ASP A 332 33.03 5.64 -2.41
C ASP A 332 32.46 5.84 -1.00
N THR A 333 33.29 5.66 0.00
CA THR A 333 32.94 5.75 1.42
C THR A 333 32.41 7.12 1.82
N ARG A 334 33.05 8.20 1.34
CA ARG A 334 32.60 9.57 1.68
C ARG A 334 31.20 9.82 1.13
N THR A 335 30.92 9.39 -0.09
CA THR A 335 29.58 9.51 -0.69
C THR A 335 28.55 8.68 0.06
N LYS A 336 28.89 7.47 0.56
CA LYS A 336 27.98 6.66 1.39
C LYS A 336 27.63 7.33 2.71
N LEU A 337 28.61 7.90 3.38
CA LEU A 337 28.38 8.64 4.62
C LEU A 337 27.56 9.92 4.34
N GLY A 338 27.90 10.64 3.28
CA GLY A 338 27.15 11.79 2.78
C GLY A 338 25.70 11.45 2.42
N TYR A 339 25.45 10.23 1.93
CA TYR A 339 24.11 9.73 1.66
C TYR A 339 23.24 9.67 2.94
N ASN A 340 23.77 9.06 4.01
CA ASN A 340 23.05 9.00 5.29
C ASN A 340 22.87 10.40 5.92
N PHE A 341 23.87 11.29 5.77
CA PHE A 341 23.75 12.69 6.17
C PHE A 341 22.59 13.42 5.44
N LYS A 342 22.41 13.17 4.15
CA LYS A 342 21.28 13.68 3.38
C LYS A 342 19.96 13.09 3.88
N ASP A 343 19.93 11.81 4.20
CA ASP A 343 18.71 11.15 4.69
C ASP A 343 18.21 11.80 5.99
N ILE A 344 19.07 12.06 6.97
CA ILE A 344 18.69 12.69 8.23
C ILE A 344 18.30 14.17 8.08
N THR A 345 19.08 14.95 7.32
CA THR A 345 18.85 16.39 7.19
C THR A 345 17.66 16.70 6.28
N TYR A 346 17.49 15.94 5.19
CA TYR A 346 16.35 16.11 4.27
C TYR A 346 15.04 15.60 4.89
N THR A 347 15.07 14.55 5.71
CA THR A 347 13.93 14.10 6.50
C THR A 347 13.48 15.18 7.47
N TYR A 348 14.42 15.82 8.15
CA TYR A 348 14.13 16.93 9.08
C TYR A 348 13.48 18.12 8.34
N GLU A 349 14.08 18.55 7.21
CA GLU A 349 13.55 19.66 6.41
C GLU A 349 12.16 19.34 5.82
N ALA A 350 11.99 18.14 5.26
CA ALA A 350 10.73 17.75 4.64
C ALA A 350 9.60 17.66 5.67
N GLU A 351 9.90 17.16 6.86
CA GLU A 351 8.94 17.05 7.95
C GLU A 351 8.44 18.44 8.38
N GLU A 352 9.33 19.39 8.62
CA GLU A 352 8.95 20.79 8.96
C GLU A 352 8.21 21.49 7.80
N ALA A 353 8.61 21.24 6.55
CA ALA A 353 7.97 21.84 5.39
C ALA A 353 6.50 21.41 5.18
N MET A 354 6.08 20.32 5.81
CA MET A 354 4.69 19.84 5.78
C MET A 354 3.79 20.54 6.80
N ASP A 355 4.32 21.14 7.86
CA ASP A 355 3.55 21.74 8.98
C ASP A 355 2.51 22.76 8.52
N PRO A 356 2.82 23.74 7.65
CA PRO A 356 1.81 24.71 7.23
C PRO A 356 0.60 24.09 6.53
N MET A 357 0.81 22.94 5.84
CA MET A 357 -0.29 22.23 5.20
C MET A 357 -1.06 21.38 6.21
N MET A 358 -0.39 20.79 7.19
CA MET A 358 -1.05 20.09 8.30
C MET A 358 -1.95 21.03 9.10
N ASP A 359 -1.47 22.24 9.39
CA ASP A 359 -2.24 23.28 10.09
C ASP A 359 -3.48 23.73 9.31
N ALA A 360 -3.39 23.73 7.97
CA ALA A 360 -4.53 24.03 7.11
C ALA A 360 -5.62 22.96 7.10
N TYR A 361 -5.33 21.74 7.61
CA TYR A 361 -6.27 20.60 7.69
C TYR A 361 -6.34 20.02 9.10
N PRO A 362 -7.01 20.70 10.08
CA PRO A 362 -6.99 20.30 11.50
C PRO A 362 -7.42 18.87 11.76
N LYS A 363 -8.48 18.38 11.08
CA LYS A 363 -8.94 16.98 11.24
C LYS A 363 -7.89 15.96 10.79
N SER A 364 -7.16 16.25 9.70
CA SER A 364 -6.05 15.39 9.26
C SER A 364 -4.88 15.46 10.22
N SER A 365 -4.61 16.63 10.78
CA SER A 365 -3.60 16.82 11.83
C SER A 365 -3.93 16.00 13.08
N ASP A 366 -5.19 15.99 13.53
CA ASP A 366 -5.64 15.19 14.66
C ASP A 366 -5.54 13.69 14.38
N HIS A 367 -5.90 13.25 13.15
CA HIS A 367 -5.74 11.86 12.72
C HIS A 367 -4.26 11.46 12.65
N TYR A 368 -3.39 12.32 12.15
CA TYR A 368 -1.93 12.10 12.16
C TYR A 368 -1.39 11.91 13.59
N ARG A 369 -1.75 12.82 14.52
CA ARG A 369 -1.35 12.71 15.94
C ARG A 369 -1.87 11.43 16.59
N PHE A 370 -3.09 11.01 16.21
CA PHE A 370 -3.64 9.73 16.64
C PHE A 370 -2.80 8.56 16.09
N ASN A 371 -2.43 8.59 14.82
CA ASN A 371 -1.60 7.55 14.19
C ASN A 371 -0.20 7.48 14.84
N MET A 372 0.37 8.61 15.27
CA MET A 372 1.63 8.60 16.04
C MET A 372 1.49 7.89 17.39
N LYS A 373 0.31 7.91 18.05
CA LYS A 373 0.04 7.09 19.25
C LYS A 373 -0.02 5.60 18.96
N LEU A 374 -0.28 5.18 17.71
CA LEU A 374 -0.25 3.78 17.31
C LEU A 374 1.17 3.25 17.10
N ALA A 375 2.17 4.11 16.95
CA ALA A 375 3.53 3.68 16.66
C ALA A 375 4.11 2.72 17.74
N PRO A 376 4.01 2.98 19.06
CA PRO A 376 4.48 2.05 20.08
C PRO A 376 3.79 0.68 20.08
N PRO A 377 2.45 0.56 20.08
CA PRO A 377 1.80 -0.75 20.05
C PRO A 377 2.05 -1.52 18.75
N ILE A 378 2.12 -0.85 17.60
CA ILE A 378 2.47 -1.50 16.33
C ILE A 378 3.91 -2.00 16.35
N SER A 379 4.86 -1.18 16.83
CA SER A 379 6.27 -1.60 16.99
C SER A 379 6.37 -2.81 17.92
N PHE A 380 5.63 -2.80 19.03
CA PHE A 380 5.55 -3.95 19.92
C PHE A 380 5.07 -5.20 19.17
N MET A 381 3.95 -5.13 18.43
CA MET A 381 3.41 -6.26 17.68
C MET A 381 4.39 -6.78 16.62
N ASN A 382 5.06 -5.87 15.88
CA ASN A 382 6.05 -6.21 14.87
C ASN A 382 7.26 -6.99 15.47
N ILE A 383 7.69 -6.61 16.68
CA ILE A 383 8.83 -7.23 17.36
C ILE A 383 8.43 -8.51 18.11
N ARG A 384 7.28 -8.46 18.78
CA ARG A 384 6.81 -9.55 19.63
C ARG A 384 6.47 -10.80 18.82
N GLY A 385 5.70 -10.67 17.75
CA GLY A 385 5.25 -11.80 16.94
C GLY A 385 4.35 -12.79 17.68
N CYS A 386 3.94 -13.84 16.99
CA CYS A 386 3.08 -14.90 17.49
C CYS A 386 3.80 -16.26 17.42
N ARG A 387 3.66 -17.10 18.43
CA ARG A 387 4.22 -18.44 18.42
C ARG A 387 3.52 -19.30 17.36
N LEU A 388 4.32 -20.08 16.61
CA LEU A 388 3.81 -20.99 15.58
C LEU A 388 4.18 -22.43 15.95
N ASP A 389 3.16 -23.27 16.04
CA ASP A 389 3.31 -24.70 16.27
C ASP A 389 3.85 -25.38 15.00
N GLN A 390 5.12 -25.77 15.04
CA GLN A 390 5.82 -26.36 13.90
C GLN A 390 5.33 -27.77 13.55
N ASP A 391 4.85 -28.53 14.53
CA ASP A 391 4.36 -29.89 14.32
C ASP A 391 3.00 -29.84 13.59
N ARG A 392 2.09 -28.97 14.02
CA ARG A 392 0.84 -28.72 13.30
C ARG A 392 1.08 -28.18 11.89
N LEU A 393 2.03 -27.25 11.72
CA LEU A 393 2.38 -26.72 10.41
C LEU A 393 2.94 -27.80 9.48
N LYS A 394 3.80 -28.68 10.00
CA LYS A 394 4.34 -29.81 9.28
C LYS A 394 3.22 -30.77 8.87
N ALA A 395 2.31 -31.12 9.78
CA ALA A 395 1.16 -31.98 9.47
C ALA A 395 0.30 -31.40 8.32
N HIS A 396 0.04 -30.08 8.33
CA HIS A 396 -0.67 -29.40 7.22
C HIS A 396 0.12 -29.45 5.91
N LYS A 397 1.46 -29.34 5.98
CA LYS A 397 2.33 -29.42 4.82
C LYS A 397 2.31 -30.83 4.24
N ASP A 398 2.54 -31.84 5.05
CA ASP A 398 2.57 -33.25 4.64
C ASP A 398 1.22 -33.67 4.01
N ALA A 399 0.10 -33.28 4.61
CA ALA A 399 -1.22 -33.50 4.05
C ALA A 399 -1.42 -32.80 2.69
N ALA A 400 -0.97 -31.53 2.55
CA ALA A 400 -1.09 -30.78 1.30
C ALA A 400 -0.19 -31.38 0.19
N GLU A 401 1.00 -31.88 0.52
CA GLU A 401 1.91 -32.54 -0.41
C GLU A 401 1.29 -33.87 -0.89
N SER A 402 0.80 -34.72 0.03
CA SER A 402 0.13 -35.98 -0.32
C SER A 402 -1.07 -35.77 -1.25
N GLU A 403 -1.96 -34.83 -0.92
CA GLU A 403 -3.09 -34.48 -1.80
C GLU A 403 -2.64 -33.97 -3.18
N LEU A 404 -1.55 -33.20 -3.22
CA LEU A 404 -1.02 -32.68 -4.49
C LEU A 404 -0.44 -33.80 -5.36
N ASP A 405 0.23 -34.79 -4.75
CA ASP A 405 0.77 -35.97 -5.46
C ASP A 405 -0.37 -36.80 -6.05
N ASP A 406 -1.46 -36.98 -5.33
CA ASP A 406 -2.67 -37.65 -5.83
C ASP A 406 -3.29 -36.94 -7.05
N TYR A 407 -3.36 -35.59 -6.99
CA TYR A 407 -3.82 -34.82 -8.14
C TYR A 407 -2.83 -34.90 -9.30
N GLN A 408 -1.53 -34.88 -9.05
CA GLN A 408 -0.50 -34.98 -10.07
C GLN A 408 -0.58 -36.32 -10.82
N LEU A 409 -0.72 -37.43 -10.09
CA LEU A 409 -0.90 -38.75 -10.68
C LEU A 409 -2.14 -38.78 -11.60
N LYS A 410 -3.27 -38.25 -11.16
CA LYS A 410 -4.49 -38.15 -11.96
C LYS A 410 -4.33 -37.28 -13.21
N ILE A 411 -3.59 -36.20 -13.11
CA ILE A 411 -3.33 -35.30 -14.24
C ILE A 411 -2.40 -35.96 -15.23
N ASP A 412 -1.31 -36.55 -14.76
CA ASP A 412 -0.30 -37.17 -15.61
C ASP A 412 -0.86 -38.42 -16.32
N SER A 413 -1.71 -39.21 -15.67
CA SER A 413 -2.39 -40.34 -16.31
C SER A 413 -3.28 -39.98 -17.51
N VAL A 414 -3.74 -38.71 -17.60
CA VAL A 414 -4.62 -38.25 -18.69
C VAL A 414 -3.87 -37.36 -19.69
N LEU A 415 -2.98 -36.48 -19.19
CA LEU A 415 -2.41 -35.39 -20.00
C LEU A 415 -0.96 -35.62 -20.43
N LEU A 416 -0.20 -36.52 -19.78
CA LEU A 416 1.26 -36.59 -19.93
C LEU A 416 1.69 -36.88 -21.38
N ASP A 417 1.13 -37.93 -21.99
CA ASP A 417 1.48 -38.35 -23.34
C ASP A 417 1.09 -37.31 -24.40
N ALA A 418 -0.11 -36.75 -24.28
CA ALA A 418 -0.59 -35.72 -25.19
C ALA A 418 0.22 -34.43 -25.08
N ALA A 419 0.59 -34.04 -23.87
CA ALA A 419 1.41 -32.85 -23.61
C ALA A 419 2.87 -33.05 -24.04
N HIS A 420 3.40 -34.27 -23.91
CA HIS A 420 4.72 -34.64 -24.41
C HIS A 420 4.75 -34.60 -25.93
N ALA A 421 3.78 -35.21 -26.62
CA ALA A 421 3.65 -35.17 -28.06
C ALA A 421 3.50 -33.75 -28.63
N ALA A 422 2.88 -32.86 -27.87
CA ALA A 422 2.72 -31.44 -28.22
C ALA A 422 3.96 -30.56 -27.88
N ASP A 423 5.03 -31.12 -27.38
CA ASP A 423 6.26 -30.43 -26.99
C ASP A 423 6.01 -29.22 -26.04
N VAL A 424 5.08 -29.39 -25.09
CA VAL A 424 4.76 -28.32 -24.13
C VAL A 424 5.32 -28.57 -22.74
N LEU A 425 5.79 -29.79 -22.46
CA LEU A 425 6.38 -30.14 -21.19
C LEU A 425 7.78 -29.54 -21.03
N THR A 426 8.12 -29.18 -19.79
CA THR A 426 9.44 -28.66 -19.42
C THR A 426 9.95 -29.35 -18.18
N ARG A 427 11.24 -29.65 -18.12
CA ARG A 427 11.93 -30.17 -16.94
C ARG A 427 12.92 -29.16 -16.41
N LYS A 428 13.06 -29.05 -15.10
CA LYS A 428 14.08 -28.19 -14.47
C LYS A 428 15.48 -28.78 -14.66
N ARG A 429 15.62 -30.12 -14.57
CA ARG A 429 16.85 -30.86 -14.81
C ARG A 429 16.57 -31.99 -15.80
N LYS A 430 17.57 -32.40 -16.58
CA LYS A 430 17.44 -33.51 -17.53
C LYS A 430 17.07 -34.84 -16.83
N SER A 431 17.48 -35.03 -15.58
CA SER A 431 17.19 -36.19 -14.74
C SER A 431 15.77 -36.22 -14.17
N ASP A 432 15.05 -35.10 -14.16
CA ASP A 432 13.71 -35.05 -13.57
C ASP A 432 12.72 -35.84 -14.45
N PRO A 433 11.73 -36.55 -13.86
CA PRO A 433 10.69 -37.20 -14.64
C PRO A 433 9.85 -36.15 -15.38
N TRP A 434 9.23 -36.59 -16.48
CA TRP A 434 8.22 -35.76 -17.14
C TRP A 434 6.96 -35.68 -16.29
N ALA A 435 6.42 -34.52 -16.14
CA ALA A 435 5.18 -34.27 -15.42
C ALA A 435 4.49 -33.00 -15.96
N PHE A 436 3.16 -32.97 -15.92
CA PHE A 436 2.39 -31.78 -16.27
C PHE A 436 2.50 -30.73 -15.17
N ASN A 437 3.09 -29.59 -15.49
CA ASN A 437 3.30 -28.53 -14.52
C ASN A 437 2.09 -27.57 -14.45
N VAL A 438 1.25 -27.74 -13.43
CA VAL A 438 0.04 -26.92 -13.21
C VAL A 438 0.34 -25.44 -12.95
N LYS A 439 1.58 -25.06 -12.62
CA LYS A 439 2.02 -23.63 -12.53
C LYS A 439 2.35 -23.02 -13.88
N SER A 440 2.70 -23.83 -14.87
CA SER A 440 3.12 -23.36 -16.18
C SER A 440 1.97 -22.74 -16.96
N THR A 441 2.06 -21.42 -17.22
CA THR A 441 1.10 -20.73 -18.07
C THR A 441 1.03 -21.34 -19.48
N LYS A 442 2.18 -21.73 -20.07
CA LYS A 442 2.27 -22.39 -21.38
C LYS A 442 1.46 -23.70 -21.40
N GLN A 443 1.64 -24.55 -20.39
CA GLN A 443 0.95 -25.84 -20.33
C GLN A 443 -0.55 -25.69 -20.04
N LYS A 444 -0.96 -24.75 -19.17
CA LYS A 444 -2.36 -24.44 -18.98
C LYS A 444 -3.02 -23.83 -20.23
N GLN A 445 -2.31 -22.97 -20.98
CA GLN A 445 -2.81 -22.48 -22.27
C GLN A 445 -3.00 -23.59 -23.27
N TRP A 446 -2.04 -24.51 -23.38
CA TRP A 446 -2.16 -25.67 -24.22
C TRP A 446 -3.38 -26.52 -23.81
N LEU A 447 -3.54 -26.82 -22.52
CA LEU A 447 -4.71 -27.58 -22.02
C LEU A 447 -6.02 -26.91 -22.45
N LEU A 448 -6.18 -25.61 -22.21
CA LEU A 448 -7.45 -24.92 -22.46
C LEU A 448 -7.74 -24.74 -23.95
N TYR A 449 -6.76 -24.30 -24.72
CA TYR A 449 -7.00 -23.80 -26.09
C TYR A 449 -6.65 -24.79 -27.18
N ASN A 450 -5.70 -25.71 -26.94
CA ASN A 450 -5.30 -26.72 -27.92
C ASN A 450 -5.90 -28.09 -27.61
N HIS A 451 -5.83 -28.58 -26.37
CA HIS A 451 -6.29 -29.88 -25.97
C HIS A 451 -7.84 -29.91 -25.79
N LEU A 452 -8.38 -28.98 -25.01
CA LEU A 452 -9.83 -28.86 -24.77
C LEU A 452 -10.58 -27.98 -25.79
N GLY A 453 -9.87 -27.32 -26.69
CA GLY A 453 -10.44 -26.61 -27.83
C GLY A 453 -11.24 -25.33 -27.50
N PHE A 454 -11.07 -24.73 -26.33
CA PHE A 454 -11.75 -23.46 -25.98
C PHE A 454 -11.21 -22.31 -26.82
N LYS A 455 -12.06 -21.34 -27.14
CA LYS A 455 -11.65 -20.11 -27.82
C LYS A 455 -11.18 -19.07 -26.81
N PRO A 456 -9.96 -18.49 -26.96
CA PRO A 456 -9.51 -17.42 -26.12
C PRO A 456 -10.36 -16.16 -26.29
N SER A 457 -10.42 -15.31 -25.26
CA SER A 457 -11.13 -14.04 -25.33
C SER A 457 -10.50 -13.12 -26.38
N ALA A 458 -11.32 -12.57 -27.31
CA ALA A 458 -10.86 -11.63 -28.32
C ALA A 458 -10.24 -10.36 -27.69
N ARG A 459 -10.74 -9.94 -26.53
CA ARG A 459 -10.29 -8.72 -25.83
C ARG A 459 -9.04 -8.94 -25.00
N TRP A 460 -8.89 -10.10 -24.34
CA TRP A 460 -7.87 -10.33 -23.31
C TRP A 460 -6.86 -11.41 -23.67
N GLY A 461 -6.99 -12.04 -24.84
CA GLY A 461 -6.13 -13.13 -25.28
C GLY A 461 -6.26 -14.41 -24.45
N PRO A 462 -5.28 -15.32 -24.54
CA PRO A 462 -5.30 -16.65 -23.90
C PRO A 462 -4.94 -16.56 -22.41
N LYS A 463 -5.91 -16.23 -21.54
CA LYS A 463 -5.74 -16.21 -20.08
C LYS A 463 -5.87 -17.60 -19.47
N THR A 464 -5.21 -17.82 -18.33
CA THR A 464 -5.23 -19.07 -17.55
C THR A 464 -5.38 -18.83 -16.05
N ASP A 465 -5.94 -17.68 -15.67
CA ASP A 465 -6.26 -17.37 -14.28
C ASP A 465 -7.41 -18.23 -13.76
N ASP A 466 -7.54 -18.31 -12.44
CA ASP A 466 -8.53 -19.16 -11.77
C ASP A 466 -9.96 -18.88 -12.27
N SER A 467 -10.32 -17.62 -12.45
CA SER A 467 -11.65 -17.24 -12.92
C SER A 467 -11.92 -17.69 -14.37
N THR A 468 -10.91 -17.63 -15.23
CA THR A 468 -11.01 -18.12 -16.61
C THR A 468 -11.14 -19.63 -16.65
N MET A 469 -10.34 -20.37 -15.89
CA MET A 469 -10.42 -21.84 -15.83
C MET A 469 -11.76 -22.30 -15.26
N LEU A 470 -12.28 -21.64 -14.21
CA LEU A 470 -13.61 -21.95 -13.66
C LEU A 470 -14.73 -21.74 -14.68
N ARG A 471 -14.71 -20.66 -15.46
CA ARG A 471 -15.72 -20.41 -16.52
C ARG A 471 -15.71 -21.49 -17.60
N TYR A 472 -14.52 -21.96 -17.98
CA TYR A 472 -14.43 -23.07 -18.93
C TYR A 472 -14.89 -24.40 -18.31
N TYR A 473 -14.57 -24.65 -17.04
CA TYR A 473 -15.07 -25.82 -16.32
C TYR A 473 -16.60 -25.79 -16.21
N GLU A 474 -17.19 -24.67 -15.86
CA GLU A 474 -18.64 -24.53 -15.76
C GLU A 474 -19.34 -24.90 -17.09
N LYS A 475 -18.78 -24.43 -18.22
CA LYS A 475 -19.33 -24.70 -19.56
C LYS A 475 -19.15 -26.16 -20.01
N SER A 476 -18.01 -26.78 -19.73
CA SER A 476 -17.64 -28.09 -20.22
C SER A 476 -17.95 -29.21 -19.25
N ARG A 477 -17.92 -28.91 -17.92
CA ARG A 477 -17.94 -29.89 -16.83
C ARG A 477 -16.84 -30.96 -16.99
N ASP A 478 -15.73 -30.62 -17.65
CA ASP A 478 -14.65 -31.50 -17.94
C ASP A 478 -13.90 -31.92 -16.65
N PRO A 479 -13.78 -33.26 -16.38
CA PRO A 479 -13.20 -33.75 -15.13
C PRO A 479 -11.72 -33.41 -14.95
N ILE A 480 -10.96 -33.40 -16.07
CA ILE A 480 -9.52 -33.12 -16.00
C ILE A 480 -9.29 -31.64 -15.72
N LEU A 481 -10.09 -30.75 -16.29
CA LEU A 481 -10.00 -29.34 -16.00
C LEU A 481 -10.30 -29.05 -14.52
N ARG A 482 -11.31 -29.75 -13.95
CA ARG A 482 -11.59 -29.68 -12.50
C ARG A 482 -10.38 -30.11 -11.68
N THR A 483 -9.77 -31.24 -12.04
CA THR A 483 -8.61 -31.78 -11.33
C THR A 483 -7.42 -30.83 -11.38
N VAL A 484 -7.15 -30.22 -12.56
CA VAL A 484 -6.11 -29.20 -12.70
C VAL A 484 -6.40 -27.96 -11.86
N ILE A 485 -7.64 -27.46 -11.81
CA ILE A 485 -8.02 -26.32 -10.96
C ILE A 485 -7.76 -26.61 -9.49
N GLN A 486 -8.15 -27.81 -9.03
CA GLN A 486 -7.92 -28.25 -7.64
C GLN A 486 -6.43 -28.37 -7.32
N ALA A 487 -5.65 -28.96 -8.23
CA ALA A 487 -4.19 -29.06 -8.07
C ALA A 487 -3.51 -27.67 -8.01
N VAL A 488 -3.93 -26.71 -8.83
CA VAL A 488 -3.43 -25.31 -8.78
C VAL A 488 -3.69 -24.69 -7.41
N ARG A 489 -4.90 -24.88 -6.86
CA ARG A 489 -5.28 -24.34 -5.54
C ARG A 489 -4.52 -24.99 -4.40
N LYS A 490 -4.37 -26.34 -4.44
CA LYS A 490 -3.56 -27.06 -3.45
C LYS A 490 -2.10 -26.63 -3.50
N ARG A 491 -1.54 -26.48 -4.69
CA ARG A 491 -0.18 -25.95 -4.86
C ARG A 491 -0.02 -24.51 -4.35
N THR A 492 -1.04 -23.68 -4.50
CA THR A 492 -1.04 -22.33 -3.92
C THR A 492 -1.05 -22.41 -2.39
N ARG A 493 -1.89 -23.27 -1.81
CA ARG A 493 -1.93 -23.50 -0.36
C ARG A 493 -0.58 -23.99 0.17
N LEU A 494 0.05 -24.98 -0.48
CA LEU A 494 1.38 -25.42 -0.11
C LEU A 494 2.40 -24.27 -0.15
N SER A 495 2.33 -23.42 -1.18
CA SER A 495 3.18 -22.23 -1.24
C SER A 495 2.90 -21.23 -0.10
N ASP A 496 1.67 -21.12 0.37
CA ASP A 496 1.34 -20.26 1.50
C ASP A 496 1.84 -20.85 2.83
N ILE A 497 1.79 -22.17 3.00
CA ILE A 497 2.40 -22.87 4.13
C ILE A 497 3.94 -22.66 4.13
N GLU A 498 4.59 -22.83 2.96
CA GLU A 498 6.05 -22.63 2.81
C GLU A 498 6.54 -21.21 3.14
N LYS A 499 5.64 -20.21 3.09
CA LYS A 499 5.93 -18.82 3.49
C LYS A 499 5.85 -18.59 5.00
N LEU A 500 5.19 -19.48 5.74
CA LEU A 500 5.08 -19.38 7.20
C LEU A 500 6.43 -19.77 7.84
N ARG A 501 7.39 -18.87 7.79
CA ARG A 501 8.74 -19.07 8.33
C ARG A 501 8.87 -18.34 9.65
N CYS A 502 9.29 -19.08 10.68
CA CYS A 502 9.59 -18.51 11.97
C CYS A 502 11.00 -17.96 12.05
N ASP A 503 11.17 -17.02 12.96
CA ASP A 503 12.44 -16.63 13.49
C ASP A 503 13.02 -17.73 14.41
N PRO A 504 14.31 -17.65 14.77
CA PRO A 504 14.95 -18.67 15.63
C PRO A 504 14.29 -18.86 17.00
N ASP A 505 13.50 -17.90 17.46
CA ASP A 505 12.74 -17.97 18.72
C ASP A 505 11.37 -18.71 18.59
N GLY A 506 11.09 -19.32 17.43
CA GLY A 506 9.87 -20.05 17.16
C GLY A 506 8.64 -19.18 16.91
N ARG A 507 8.82 -17.87 16.77
CA ARG A 507 7.73 -16.93 16.50
C ARG A 507 7.71 -16.52 15.04
N ILE A 508 6.51 -16.34 14.52
CA ILE A 508 6.30 -15.73 13.22
C ILE A 508 5.93 -14.26 13.42
N ARG A 509 6.52 -13.41 12.61
CA ARG A 509 6.32 -11.96 12.64
C ARG A 509 5.73 -11.45 11.34
N THR A 510 5.12 -10.30 11.41
CA THR A 510 4.69 -9.52 10.25
C THR A 510 5.12 -8.08 10.46
N SER A 511 5.36 -7.35 9.39
CA SER A 511 5.56 -5.91 9.45
C SER A 511 4.21 -5.23 9.18
N LEU A 512 3.62 -4.66 10.22
CA LEU A 512 2.44 -3.81 10.11
C LEU A 512 2.87 -2.39 9.74
N ASN A 513 2.15 -1.79 8.78
CA ASN A 513 2.42 -0.45 8.28
C ASN A 513 1.11 0.35 8.16
N LEU A 514 1.16 1.63 8.57
CA LEU A 514 0.03 2.57 8.54
C LEU A 514 -0.16 3.24 7.17
N CYS A 515 0.88 3.25 6.32
CA CYS A 515 0.93 4.10 5.12
C CYS A 515 0.72 3.36 3.79
N ASP A 516 0.48 2.06 3.79
CA ASP A 516 0.49 1.25 2.57
C ASP A 516 -0.86 1.20 1.84
N THR A 517 -1.95 1.56 2.50
CA THR A 517 -3.29 1.51 1.91
C THR A 517 -3.81 2.91 1.62
N GLY A 518 -4.72 3.05 0.66
CA GLY A 518 -5.40 4.32 0.41
C GLY A 518 -6.64 4.55 1.28
N THR A 519 -6.85 3.72 2.32
CA THR A 519 -8.05 3.71 3.16
C THR A 519 -7.73 3.75 4.66
N SER A 520 -6.51 4.15 5.04
CA SER A 520 -6.01 4.15 6.42
C SER A 520 -6.03 2.78 7.14
N ARG A 521 -6.25 1.68 6.42
CA ARG A 521 -6.13 0.33 6.97
C ARG A 521 -4.67 -0.03 7.21
N LEU A 522 -4.40 -0.73 8.31
CA LEU A 522 -3.11 -1.36 8.52
C LEU A 522 -2.84 -2.38 7.42
N ALA A 523 -1.69 -2.29 6.81
CA ALA A 523 -1.18 -3.30 5.89
C ALA A 523 -0.21 -4.24 6.62
N SER A 524 -0.16 -5.49 6.19
CA SER A 524 0.73 -6.52 6.72
C SER A 524 1.64 -7.02 5.59
N ARG A 525 2.93 -7.11 5.87
CA ARG A 525 3.98 -7.57 4.93
C ARG A 525 4.84 -8.64 5.60
N GLU A 526 5.83 -9.15 4.86
CA GLU A 526 6.91 -9.97 5.43
C GLU A 526 7.59 -9.21 6.57
N SER A 527 8.13 -9.95 7.55
CA SER A 527 8.91 -9.37 8.65
C SER A 527 10.14 -8.64 8.12
N MET A 528 10.62 -7.67 8.88
CA MET A 528 11.92 -7.04 8.61
C MET A 528 13.09 -7.94 9.03
N ALA A 529 12.87 -8.96 9.87
CA ALA A 529 13.89 -9.94 10.23
C ALA A 529 14.26 -10.83 9.03
N MET A 530 15.51 -11.22 8.95
CA MET A 530 16.05 -12.09 7.91
C MET A 530 16.71 -13.31 8.52
N VAL A 531 16.61 -14.44 7.82
CA VAL A 531 17.29 -15.70 8.17
C VAL A 531 18.03 -16.24 6.96
N PRO A 532 19.17 -16.94 7.18
CA PRO A 532 19.89 -17.56 6.08
C PRO A 532 19.09 -18.75 5.50
N LEU A 533 18.94 -18.78 4.19
CA LEU A 533 18.49 -19.95 3.47
C LEU A 533 19.72 -20.82 3.15
N LEU A 534 19.80 -21.98 3.78
CA LEU A 534 20.92 -22.88 3.63
C LEU A 534 20.76 -23.80 2.40
N GLY A 535 21.85 -24.07 1.72
CA GLY A 535 21.95 -25.11 0.71
C GLY A 535 21.99 -26.51 1.33
N LYS A 536 21.98 -27.54 0.47
CA LYS A 536 22.12 -28.95 0.93
C LYS A 536 23.48 -29.24 1.59
N ASP A 537 24.46 -28.42 1.31
CA ASP A 537 25.83 -28.43 1.83
C ASP A 537 26.00 -27.60 3.11
N GLY A 538 24.90 -27.03 3.64
CA GLY A 538 24.92 -26.18 4.82
C GLY A 538 25.38 -24.75 4.56
N ASN A 539 25.84 -24.41 3.36
CA ASN A 539 26.24 -23.04 3.02
C ASN A 539 25.04 -22.11 2.83
N VAL A 540 25.22 -20.84 3.20
CA VAL A 540 24.19 -19.81 2.98
C VAL A 540 24.04 -19.52 1.49
N LEU A 541 22.88 -19.86 0.92
CA LEU A 541 22.54 -19.55 -0.46
C LEU A 541 22.09 -18.09 -0.62
N LYS A 542 21.31 -17.62 0.31
CA LYS A 542 20.82 -16.23 0.38
C LYS A 542 20.12 -15.97 1.72
N TRP A 543 20.02 -14.72 2.08
CA TRP A 543 19.15 -14.27 3.17
C TRP A 543 17.74 -14.03 2.66
N VAL A 544 16.74 -14.38 3.46
CA VAL A 544 15.31 -14.21 3.14
C VAL A 544 14.57 -13.67 4.35
N ASN A 545 13.61 -12.78 4.10
CA ASN A 545 12.74 -12.31 5.17
C ASN A 545 11.94 -13.46 5.77
N THR A 546 11.76 -13.41 7.09
CA THR A 546 10.86 -14.30 7.81
C THR A 546 9.42 -13.77 7.77
N GLY A 547 8.49 -14.57 8.29
CA GLY A 547 7.10 -14.17 8.35
C GLY A 547 6.44 -13.97 6.99
N THR A 548 5.26 -13.42 7.02
CA THR A 548 4.44 -13.16 5.82
C THR A 548 3.32 -12.17 6.16
N ASN A 549 2.48 -11.85 5.17
CA ASN A 549 1.23 -11.13 5.41
C ASN A 549 0.26 -12.00 6.24
N LEU A 550 0.22 -11.79 7.56
CA LEU A 550 -0.59 -12.55 8.49
C LEU A 550 -2.10 -12.21 8.44
N GLN A 551 -2.49 -11.11 7.78
CA GLN A 551 -3.90 -10.78 7.57
C GLN A 551 -4.59 -11.73 6.58
N ASN A 552 -3.82 -12.47 5.77
CA ASN A 552 -4.34 -13.36 4.74
C ASN A 552 -4.20 -14.86 5.08
N VAL A 553 -3.91 -15.21 6.34
CA VAL A 553 -3.81 -16.60 6.78
C VAL A 553 -5.18 -17.30 6.66
N THR A 554 -5.21 -18.42 5.94
CA THR A 554 -6.44 -19.20 5.75
C THR A 554 -6.94 -19.80 7.07
N LYS A 555 -8.26 -19.97 7.18
CA LYS A 555 -8.88 -20.46 8.43
C LYS A 555 -8.34 -21.80 8.89
N GLU A 556 -7.95 -22.66 7.94
CA GLU A 556 -7.42 -23.99 8.24
C GLU A 556 -6.06 -23.95 8.93
N LEU A 557 -5.23 -22.94 8.62
CA LEU A 557 -3.89 -22.80 9.20
C LEU A 557 -3.87 -22.04 10.52
N ARG A 558 -5.01 -21.51 10.97
CA ARG A 558 -5.09 -20.74 12.20
C ARG A 558 -4.85 -21.57 13.47
N ASP A 559 -5.01 -22.89 13.41
CA ASP A 559 -4.67 -23.80 14.50
C ASP A 559 -3.17 -23.90 14.79
N CYS A 560 -2.32 -23.54 13.83
CA CYS A 560 -0.88 -23.45 14.05
C CYS A 560 -0.45 -22.25 14.90
N PHE A 561 -1.29 -21.22 15.03
CA PHE A 561 -0.99 -20.03 15.82
C PHE A 561 -1.47 -20.23 17.25
N VAL A 562 -0.54 -20.30 18.19
CA VAL A 562 -0.77 -20.68 19.57
C VAL A 562 -0.23 -19.64 20.56
N PRO A 563 -0.73 -19.57 21.81
CA PRO A 563 -0.13 -18.74 22.84
C PRO A 563 1.27 -19.25 23.23
N ASP A 564 2.00 -18.46 24.03
CA ASP A 564 3.38 -18.75 24.41
C ASP A 564 3.58 -20.06 25.18
N THR A 565 2.67 -20.33 26.12
CA THR A 565 2.66 -21.58 26.91
C THR A 565 1.22 -22.01 27.15
N GLU A 566 1.04 -23.18 27.74
CA GLU A 566 -0.27 -23.71 28.13
C GLU A 566 -0.96 -22.88 29.23
N ASP A 567 -0.25 -22.00 29.91
CA ASP A 567 -0.82 -21.09 30.92
C ASP A 567 -1.52 -19.87 30.32
N TYR A 568 -1.43 -19.68 29.00
CA TYR A 568 -2.06 -18.57 28.28
C TYR A 568 -3.19 -19.05 27.41
N ASP A 569 -4.18 -18.16 27.21
CA ASP A 569 -5.20 -18.31 26.18
C ASP A 569 -4.91 -17.37 25.02
N PHE A 570 -5.24 -17.82 23.82
CA PHE A 570 -5.33 -17.00 22.62
C PHE A 570 -6.70 -16.31 22.60
N TRP A 571 -6.77 -15.01 22.33
CA TRP A 571 -8.02 -14.29 22.18
C TRP A 571 -8.10 -13.58 20.83
N GLN A 572 -9.32 -13.41 20.33
CA GLN A 572 -9.63 -12.57 19.17
C GLN A 572 -10.94 -11.82 19.44
N LEU A 573 -10.99 -10.54 19.05
CA LEU A 573 -12.19 -9.72 19.02
C LEU A 573 -12.31 -9.01 17.67
N ASP A 574 -13.49 -9.08 17.03
CA ASP A 574 -13.78 -8.63 15.67
C ASP A 574 -14.99 -7.70 15.69
N LEU A 575 -14.99 -6.65 14.86
CA LEU A 575 -16.11 -5.72 14.74
C LEU A 575 -17.25 -6.33 13.92
N GLU A 576 -18.47 -6.32 14.44
CA GLU A 576 -19.61 -6.94 13.78
C GLU A 576 -20.25 -6.02 12.72
N GLY A 577 -20.07 -6.35 11.44
CA GLY A 577 -20.70 -5.64 10.32
C GLY A 577 -20.21 -4.19 10.16
N ALA A 578 -18.98 -3.92 10.55
CA ALA A 578 -18.42 -2.59 10.74
C ALA A 578 -18.58 -1.64 9.54
N ASP A 579 -18.23 -2.07 8.33
CA ASP A 579 -18.41 -1.26 7.11
C ASP A 579 -19.89 -0.88 6.89
N GLY A 580 -20.81 -1.78 7.27
CA GLY A 580 -22.26 -1.58 7.15
C GLY A 580 -22.80 -0.50 8.09
N TRP A 581 -22.27 -0.39 9.29
CA TRP A 581 -22.64 0.64 10.26
C TRP A 581 -22.30 2.05 9.77
N THR A 582 -21.14 2.23 9.15
CA THR A 582 -20.78 3.52 8.52
C THR A 582 -21.74 3.88 7.38
N VAL A 583 -22.01 2.93 6.47
CA VAL A 583 -22.97 3.17 5.38
C VAL A 583 -24.35 3.49 5.92
N ALA A 584 -24.79 2.81 7.00
CA ALA A 584 -26.08 3.06 7.64
C ALA A 584 -26.16 4.47 8.25
N ALA A 585 -25.06 4.96 8.86
CA ALA A 585 -25.00 6.32 9.39
C ALA A 585 -25.03 7.37 8.25
N ASP A 586 -24.28 7.16 7.17
CA ASP A 586 -24.30 8.04 6.00
C ASP A 586 -25.72 8.15 5.41
N LEU A 587 -26.39 7.00 5.23
CA LEU A 587 -27.78 6.97 4.72
C LEU A 587 -28.76 7.64 5.67
N ALA A 588 -28.63 7.43 6.98
CA ALA A 588 -29.48 8.09 7.97
C ALA A 588 -29.31 9.62 7.95
N ALA A 589 -28.06 10.10 7.80
CA ALA A 589 -27.78 11.53 7.65
C ALA A 589 -28.38 12.12 6.36
N LEU A 590 -28.55 11.31 5.31
CA LEU A 590 -29.21 11.66 4.05
C LEU A 590 -30.74 11.51 4.12
N GLY A 591 -31.33 11.10 5.25
CA GLY A 591 -32.78 10.91 5.41
C GLY A 591 -33.29 9.49 5.08
N TYR A 592 -32.41 8.50 5.00
CA TYR A 592 -32.74 7.08 4.74
C TYR A 592 -32.31 6.18 5.93
N PRO A 593 -33.02 6.23 7.09
CA PRO A 593 -32.53 5.62 8.32
C PRO A 593 -32.73 4.09 8.43
N ALA A 594 -33.43 3.45 7.50
CA ALA A 594 -33.87 2.05 7.62
C ALA A 594 -32.72 1.05 7.92
N MET A 595 -31.53 1.28 7.38
CA MET A 595 -30.37 0.40 7.64
C MET A 595 -29.85 0.60 9.06
N LEU A 596 -29.80 1.83 9.55
CA LEU A 596 -29.37 2.16 10.90
C LEU A 596 -30.37 1.62 11.94
N GLU A 597 -31.68 1.77 11.70
CA GLU A 597 -32.73 1.23 12.54
C GLU A 597 -32.65 -0.30 12.65
N ASP A 598 -32.40 -0.99 11.53
CA ASP A 598 -32.19 -2.44 11.53
C ASP A 598 -30.97 -2.82 12.39
N TYR A 599 -29.82 -2.16 12.21
CA TYR A 599 -28.63 -2.43 13.01
C TYR A 599 -28.82 -2.13 14.51
N LEU A 600 -29.45 -1.01 14.87
CA LEU A 600 -29.77 -0.66 16.26
C LEU A 600 -30.71 -1.68 16.93
N ALA A 601 -31.59 -2.30 16.13
CA ALA A 601 -32.44 -3.39 16.60
C ALA A 601 -31.74 -4.76 16.67
N GLY A 602 -30.44 -4.84 16.24
CA GLY A 602 -29.69 -6.10 16.16
C GLY A 602 -30.08 -6.96 14.94
N ILE A 603 -30.67 -6.35 13.91
CA ILE A 603 -31.10 -7.01 12.68
C ILE A 603 -29.99 -6.89 11.62
N LYS A 604 -29.56 -8.03 11.04
CA LYS A 604 -28.58 -8.07 9.96
C LYS A 604 -29.26 -7.81 8.61
N PRO A 605 -28.91 -6.78 7.81
CA PRO A 605 -29.54 -6.46 6.54
C PRO A 605 -29.60 -7.64 5.55
N ALA A 606 -28.58 -8.52 5.56
CA ALA A 606 -28.56 -9.72 4.75
C ALA A 606 -29.72 -10.71 5.08
N LYS A 607 -30.15 -10.79 6.35
CA LYS A 607 -31.30 -11.61 6.75
C LYS A 607 -32.63 -10.99 6.30
N VAL A 608 -32.73 -9.67 6.32
CA VAL A 608 -33.93 -8.97 5.80
C VAL A 608 -34.03 -9.19 4.31
N LEU A 609 -32.93 -9.08 3.57
CA LEU A 609 -32.89 -9.37 2.14
C LEU A 609 -33.30 -10.82 1.83
N MET A 610 -32.92 -11.79 2.68
CA MET A 610 -33.39 -13.18 2.55
C MET A 610 -34.90 -13.30 2.67
N LEU A 611 -35.54 -12.60 3.63
CA LEU A 611 -37.00 -12.58 3.77
C LEU A 611 -37.67 -11.96 2.55
N MET A 612 -37.16 -10.82 2.07
CA MET A 612 -37.68 -10.18 0.84
C MET A 612 -37.53 -11.08 -0.40
N LEU A 613 -36.43 -11.81 -0.51
CA LEU A 613 -36.18 -12.77 -1.58
C LEU A 613 -37.18 -13.94 -1.51
N ALA A 614 -37.47 -14.46 -0.33
CA ALA A 614 -38.43 -15.53 -0.12
C ALA A 614 -39.85 -15.11 -0.57
N GLU A 615 -40.29 -13.88 -0.27
CA GLU A 615 -41.56 -13.33 -0.76
C GLU A 615 -41.55 -13.21 -2.29
N TYR A 616 -40.47 -12.69 -2.86
CA TYR A 616 -40.32 -12.58 -4.32
C TYR A 616 -40.38 -13.94 -5.02
N GLU A 617 -39.64 -14.94 -4.50
CA GLU A 617 -39.63 -16.30 -5.08
C GLU A 617 -41.02 -16.95 -4.97
N ALA A 618 -41.78 -16.62 -3.91
CA ALA A 618 -43.15 -17.08 -3.72
C ALA A 618 -44.17 -16.27 -4.56
N LYS A 619 -43.72 -15.34 -5.41
CA LYS A 619 -44.56 -14.44 -6.22
C LYS A 619 -45.50 -13.56 -5.39
N ARG A 620 -45.07 -13.21 -4.15
CA ARG A 620 -45.73 -12.25 -3.25
C ARG A 620 -44.99 -10.90 -3.30
N ASP A 621 -45.66 -9.85 -2.77
CA ASP A 621 -45.07 -8.52 -2.74
C ASP A 621 -43.91 -8.46 -1.68
N PRO A 622 -42.65 -8.32 -2.06
CA PRO A 622 -41.52 -8.21 -1.12
C PRO A 622 -41.64 -6.98 -0.21
N MET A 623 -42.40 -5.96 -0.62
CA MET A 623 -42.58 -4.74 0.15
C MET A 623 -43.38 -4.93 1.45
N VAL A 624 -44.06 -6.07 1.60
CA VAL A 624 -44.70 -6.45 2.87
C VAL A 624 -43.67 -6.47 4.00
N ILE A 625 -42.44 -6.96 3.73
CA ILE A 625 -41.36 -7.00 4.72
C ILE A 625 -40.93 -5.58 5.16
N ASN A 626 -40.94 -4.59 4.24
CA ASN A 626 -40.61 -3.21 4.57
C ASN A 626 -41.63 -2.50 5.45
N LYS A 627 -42.86 -2.97 5.47
CA LYS A 627 -43.96 -2.40 6.24
C LYS A 627 -44.10 -3.01 7.64
N LEU A 628 -43.33 -4.05 7.96
CA LEU A 628 -43.38 -4.71 9.28
C LEU A 628 -42.84 -3.78 10.35
N PRO A 629 -43.46 -3.76 11.53
CA PRO A 629 -42.87 -3.15 12.71
C PRO A 629 -41.53 -3.77 13.06
N ILE A 630 -40.59 -2.97 13.54
CA ILE A 630 -39.20 -3.40 13.80
C ILE A 630 -39.11 -4.63 14.71
N GLN A 631 -40.03 -4.72 15.72
CA GLN A 631 -40.08 -5.86 16.64
C GLN A 631 -40.48 -7.17 15.95
N GLU A 632 -41.41 -7.10 15.00
CA GLU A 632 -41.85 -8.25 14.24
C GLU A 632 -40.79 -8.68 13.26
N LEU A 633 -40.15 -7.72 12.57
CA LEU A 633 -39.01 -7.96 11.70
C LEU A 633 -37.84 -8.63 12.44
N LYS A 634 -37.54 -8.15 13.68
CA LYS A 634 -36.54 -8.78 14.55
C LYS A 634 -36.93 -10.23 14.88
N LYS A 635 -38.17 -10.50 15.21
CA LYS A 635 -38.65 -11.86 15.50
C LYS A 635 -38.46 -12.79 14.29
N LEU A 636 -38.86 -12.34 13.08
CA LEU A 636 -38.70 -13.12 11.85
C LEU A 636 -37.23 -13.37 11.49
N THR A 637 -36.38 -12.34 11.54
CA THR A 637 -34.95 -12.48 11.23
C THR A 637 -34.20 -13.33 12.27
N SER A 638 -34.62 -13.33 13.53
CA SER A 638 -34.07 -14.18 14.59
C SER A 638 -34.47 -15.65 14.43
N ALA A 639 -35.71 -15.89 13.99
CA ALA A 639 -36.20 -17.24 13.71
C ALA A 639 -35.62 -17.84 12.41
N LEU A 640 -34.99 -17.00 11.55
CA LEU A 640 -34.41 -17.47 10.30
C LEU A 640 -33.17 -18.32 10.56
N VAL A 641 -33.29 -19.62 10.36
CA VAL A 641 -32.17 -20.56 10.45
C VAL A 641 -31.33 -20.49 9.18
N ILE A 642 -30.04 -20.25 9.33
CA ILE A 642 -29.10 -20.35 8.24
C ILE A 642 -28.60 -21.79 8.16
N PRO A 643 -28.87 -22.54 7.07
CA PRO A 643 -28.46 -23.93 6.99
C PRO A 643 -26.94 -24.07 6.99
N GLU A 644 -26.46 -25.11 7.65
CA GLU A 644 -25.02 -25.46 7.65
C GLU A 644 -24.76 -26.67 6.76
N GLY A 645 -23.46 -26.89 6.44
CA GLY A 645 -23.03 -28.01 5.63
C GLY A 645 -23.15 -27.77 4.12
N ARG A 646 -23.37 -28.85 3.37
CA ARG A 646 -23.49 -28.83 1.90
C ARG A 646 -24.85 -29.38 1.45
N ASP A 647 -25.37 -28.78 0.38
CA ASP A 647 -26.61 -29.25 -0.25
C ASP A 647 -26.34 -30.45 -1.20
N SER A 648 -27.39 -30.97 -1.82
CA SER A 648 -27.32 -32.10 -2.75
C SER A 648 -26.49 -31.84 -4.01
N GLN A 649 -26.18 -30.56 -4.31
CA GLN A 649 -25.32 -30.12 -5.42
C GLN A 649 -23.87 -29.83 -4.95
N GLY A 650 -23.56 -30.11 -3.68
CA GLY A 650 -22.25 -29.84 -3.10
C GLY A 650 -21.95 -28.37 -2.81
N ARG A 651 -22.93 -27.46 -2.98
CA ARG A 651 -22.81 -26.04 -2.61
C ARG A 651 -22.90 -25.89 -1.10
N SER A 652 -22.35 -24.78 -0.54
CA SER A 652 -22.69 -24.41 0.83
C SER A 652 -24.21 -24.31 0.99
N ALA A 653 -24.78 -24.96 1.98
CA ALA A 653 -26.22 -24.88 2.26
C ALA A 653 -26.66 -23.43 2.56
N SER A 654 -25.75 -22.60 3.07
CA SER A 654 -25.96 -21.16 3.33
C SER A 654 -25.81 -20.25 2.09
N TRP A 655 -25.61 -20.78 0.88
CA TRP A 655 -25.23 -19.99 -0.30
C TRP A 655 -26.17 -18.81 -0.59
N LYS A 656 -27.47 -18.92 -0.32
CA LYS A 656 -28.42 -17.79 -0.47
C LYS A 656 -28.12 -16.66 0.51
N TYR A 657 -27.77 -16.98 1.75
CA TYR A 657 -27.36 -15.99 2.75
C TYR A 657 -26.03 -15.34 2.37
N ASP A 658 -25.08 -16.12 1.87
CA ASP A 658 -23.81 -15.62 1.35
C ASP A 658 -24.03 -14.71 0.13
N ALA A 659 -25.02 -14.99 -0.72
CA ALA A 659 -25.45 -14.14 -1.82
C ALA A 659 -26.01 -12.80 -1.30
N CYS A 660 -26.84 -12.82 -0.26
CA CYS A 660 -27.36 -11.61 0.36
C CYS A 660 -26.24 -10.76 0.99
N LYS A 661 -25.26 -11.37 1.65
CA LYS A 661 -24.06 -10.67 2.18
C LYS A 661 -23.24 -10.05 1.03
N ALA A 662 -23.00 -10.81 -0.03
CA ALA A 662 -22.25 -10.32 -1.18
C ALA A 662 -22.97 -9.15 -1.87
N THR A 663 -24.31 -9.20 -1.94
CA THR A 663 -25.16 -8.14 -2.48
C THR A 663 -25.05 -6.88 -1.63
N GLN A 664 -25.21 -6.98 -0.32
CA GLN A 664 -25.04 -5.87 0.62
C GLN A 664 -23.68 -5.19 0.41
N HIS A 665 -22.60 -5.96 0.50
CA HIS A 665 -21.25 -5.43 0.39
C HIS A 665 -20.98 -4.79 -0.98
N ALA A 666 -21.32 -5.47 -2.08
CA ALA A 666 -21.08 -4.94 -3.42
C ALA A 666 -21.91 -3.68 -3.70
N THR A 667 -23.19 -3.68 -3.29
CA THR A 667 -24.12 -2.56 -3.58
C THR A 667 -23.78 -1.31 -2.78
N ASN A 668 -23.33 -1.47 -1.53
CA ASN A 668 -22.86 -0.37 -0.69
C ASN A 668 -21.63 0.36 -1.29
N TYR A 669 -20.86 -0.32 -2.15
CA TYR A 669 -19.68 0.23 -2.82
C TYR A 669 -19.88 0.47 -4.31
N ASP A 670 -21.12 0.70 -4.74
CA ASP A 670 -21.48 0.93 -6.16
C ASP A 670 -21.07 -0.23 -7.11
N GLY A 671 -21.02 -1.45 -6.57
CA GLY A 671 -20.82 -2.66 -7.38
C GLY A 671 -22.09 -2.98 -8.19
N LYS A 672 -21.87 -3.54 -9.38
CA LYS A 672 -22.97 -3.95 -10.27
C LYS A 672 -23.35 -5.41 -10.04
N ALA A 673 -24.49 -5.84 -10.57
CA ALA A 673 -24.99 -7.21 -10.50
C ALA A 673 -23.95 -8.25 -10.97
N GLU A 674 -23.15 -7.93 -12.01
CA GLU A 674 -22.06 -8.79 -12.46
C GLU A 674 -20.96 -8.98 -11.42
N THR A 675 -20.74 -7.98 -10.56
CA THR A 675 -19.78 -8.10 -9.45
C THR A 675 -20.27 -9.10 -8.41
N ILE A 676 -21.56 -9.08 -8.09
CA ILE A 676 -22.19 -10.01 -7.15
C ILE A 676 -22.07 -11.44 -7.68
N SER A 677 -22.47 -11.68 -8.93
CA SER A 677 -22.33 -12.96 -9.61
C SER A 677 -20.88 -13.47 -9.58
N ALA A 678 -19.91 -12.61 -9.95
CA ALA A 678 -18.49 -12.99 -9.98
C ALA A 678 -17.94 -13.34 -8.59
N ILE A 679 -18.35 -12.63 -7.53
CA ILE A 679 -17.94 -12.93 -6.14
C ILE A 679 -18.46 -14.31 -5.71
N LEU A 680 -19.73 -14.58 -5.95
CA LEU A 680 -20.36 -15.85 -5.57
C LEU A 680 -19.76 -17.02 -6.33
N PHE A 681 -19.62 -16.89 -7.64
CA PHE A 681 -18.99 -17.87 -8.50
C PHE A 681 -17.59 -18.26 -8.00
N LYS A 682 -16.76 -17.25 -7.69
CA LYS A 682 -15.41 -17.48 -7.17
C LYS A 682 -15.41 -18.13 -5.77
N ARG A 683 -16.28 -17.68 -4.85
CA ARG A 683 -16.35 -18.21 -3.47
C ARG A 683 -16.90 -19.61 -3.39
N SER A 684 -17.79 -19.99 -4.31
CA SER A 684 -18.42 -21.31 -4.36
C SER A 684 -17.67 -22.32 -5.23
N ASP A 685 -16.49 -22.01 -5.70
CA ASP A 685 -15.74 -22.85 -6.63
C ASP A 685 -16.49 -23.16 -7.95
N GLY A 686 -17.26 -22.19 -8.43
CA GLY A 686 -18.09 -22.33 -9.61
C GLY A 686 -19.41 -23.08 -9.39
N LEU A 687 -19.73 -23.43 -8.15
CA LEU A 687 -20.96 -24.17 -7.81
C LEU A 687 -22.20 -23.27 -7.71
N VAL A 688 -22.04 -21.98 -7.46
CA VAL A 688 -23.11 -20.97 -7.46
C VAL A 688 -22.83 -20.00 -8.59
N ASP A 689 -23.56 -20.11 -9.67
CA ASP A 689 -23.48 -19.21 -10.81
C ASP A 689 -24.82 -18.50 -11.00
N LEU A 690 -24.89 -17.26 -10.48
CA LEU A 690 -26.06 -16.41 -10.73
C LEU A 690 -25.84 -15.66 -12.05
N THR A 691 -26.87 -15.67 -12.90
CA THR A 691 -26.89 -14.78 -14.05
C THR A 691 -26.91 -13.31 -13.60
N LYS A 692 -26.52 -12.41 -14.49
CA LYS A 692 -26.66 -10.97 -14.25
C LYS A 692 -28.09 -10.56 -13.85
N ALA A 693 -29.10 -11.19 -14.45
CA ALA A 693 -30.50 -10.93 -14.16
C ALA A 693 -30.87 -11.36 -12.74
N GLU A 694 -30.50 -12.58 -12.36
CA GLU A 694 -30.72 -13.10 -10.99
C GLU A 694 -30.00 -12.27 -9.94
N ALA A 695 -28.71 -11.97 -10.11
CA ALA A 695 -27.98 -11.08 -9.22
C ALA A 695 -28.59 -9.67 -9.17
N GLY A 696 -29.18 -9.22 -10.27
CA GLY A 696 -29.94 -7.98 -10.38
C GLY A 696 -31.17 -7.93 -9.49
N ILE A 697 -31.85 -9.07 -9.30
CA ILE A 697 -33.02 -9.18 -8.39
C ILE A 697 -32.58 -8.94 -6.94
N TYR A 698 -31.50 -9.60 -6.49
CA TYR A 698 -30.96 -9.37 -5.16
C TYR A 698 -30.62 -7.88 -4.93
N GLN A 699 -29.95 -7.27 -5.91
CA GLN A 699 -29.57 -5.86 -5.84
C GLN A 699 -30.77 -4.93 -5.84
N TYR A 700 -31.79 -5.22 -6.64
CA TYR A 700 -33.03 -4.45 -6.72
C TYR A 700 -33.77 -4.48 -5.37
N LEU A 701 -33.98 -5.67 -4.78
CA LEU A 701 -34.64 -5.81 -3.47
C LEU A 701 -33.89 -5.09 -2.36
N TYR A 702 -32.55 -5.16 -2.37
CA TYR A 702 -31.70 -4.43 -1.42
C TYR A 702 -31.88 -2.91 -1.56
N LYS A 703 -31.89 -2.40 -2.78
CA LYS A 703 -32.09 -0.97 -3.08
C LYS A 703 -33.47 -0.47 -2.69
N LEU A 704 -34.50 -1.30 -2.82
CA LEU A 704 -35.89 -0.94 -2.42
C LEU A 704 -35.99 -0.63 -0.92
N ARG A 705 -35.22 -1.30 -0.05
CA ARG A 705 -35.27 -1.05 1.39
C ARG A 705 -34.28 0.03 1.82
N TYR A 706 -33.03 -0.04 1.36
CA TYR A 706 -31.93 0.72 1.98
C TYR A 706 -31.45 1.93 1.17
N ASN A 707 -31.85 2.06 -0.06
CA ASN A 707 -31.58 3.23 -0.91
C ASN A 707 -30.07 3.62 -1.04
N PRO A 708 -29.12 2.69 -1.16
CA PRO A 708 -27.68 3.00 -1.14
C PRO A 708 -27.21 3.88 -2.34
N GLN A 709 -28.02 3.99 -3.41
CA GLN A 709 -27.75 4.85 -4.55
C GLN A 709 -27.64 6.33 -4.16
N TYR A 710 -28.42 6.81 -3.19
CA TYR A 710 -28.37 8.21 -2.79
C TYR A 710 -27.05 8.56 -2.07
N ARG A 711 -26.46 7.60 -1.34
CA ARG A 711 -25.12 7.76 -0.82
C ARG A 711 -24.10 7.89 -1.93
N THR A 712 -24.19 7.07 -2.97
CA THR A 712 -23.28 7.11 -4.13
C THR A 712 -23.40 8.45 -4.88
N GLU A 713 -24.62 8.96 -5.08
CA GLU A 713 -24.89 10.27 -5.67
C GLU A 713 -24.28 11.40 -4.84
N TRP A 714 -24.52 11.39 -3.53
CA TRP A 714 -23.91 12.35 -2.59
C TRP A 714 -22.37 12.34 -2.65
N ILE A 715 -21.73 11.16 -2.64
CA ILE A 715 -20.27 11.04 -2.78
C ILE A 715 -19.79 11.64 -4.11
N ALA A 716 -20.52 11.39 -5.20
CA ALA A 716 -20.17 11.97 -6.51
C ALA A 716 -20.23 13.50 -6.49
N ASP A 717 -21.20 14.09 -5.80
CA ASP A 717 -21.34 15.54 -5.68
C ASP A 717 -20.24 16.15 -4.80
N VAL A 718 -19.92 15.53 -3.67
CA VAL A 718 -18.75 15.92 -2.84
C VAL A 718 -17.45 15.89 -3.64
N LEU A 719 -17.24 14.85 -4.45
CA LEU A 719 -16.05 14.75 -5.31
C LEU A 719 -16.00 15.83 -6.39
N LYS A 720 -17.15 16.16 -7.03
CA LYS A 720 -17.23 17.26 -8.02
C LYS A 720 -16.90 18.59 -7.39
N GLU A 721 -17.36 18.83 -6.16
CA GLU A 721 -17.13 20.08 -5.45
C GLU A 721 -15.69 20.20 -4.96
N THR A 722 -15.19 19.21 -4.24
CA THR A 722 -13.94 19.29 -3.47
C THR A 722 -12.77 18.53 -4.09
N GLY A 723 -13.04 17.46 -4.85
CA GLY A 723 -12.04 16.48 -5.30
C GLY A 723 -11.48 15.62 -4.17
N CYS A 724 -12.10 15.65 -2.98
CA CYS A 724 -11.63 14.99 -1.75
C CYS A 724 -12.77 14.30 -1.03
N ILE A 725 -12.43 13.27 -0.23
CA ILE A 725 -13.32 12.74 0.82
C ILE A 725 -12.59 12.90 2.16
N GLN A 726 -13.30 13.40 3.16
CA GLN A 726 -12.86 13.49 4.56
C GLN A 726 -13.71 12.53 5.38
N THR A 727 -13.07 11.58 6.06
CA THR A 727 -13.76 10.58 6.88
C THR A 727 -14.06 11.10 8.28
N ALA A 728 -14.93 10.41 9.02
CA ALA A 728 -15.28 10.75 10.40
C ALA A 728 -14.07 10.72 11.35
N ILE A 729 -13.12 9.81 11.13
CA ILE A 729 -11.88 9.73 11.92
C ILE A 729 -10.85 10.80 11.59
N GLY A 730 -11.11 11.65 10.59
CA GLY A 730 -10.20 12.72 10.20
C GLY A 730 -9.31 12.40 8.99
N PHE A 731 -9.22 11.15 8.54
CA PHE A 731 -8.44 10.77 7.37
C PHE A 731 -9.00 11.43 6.10
N ARG A 732 -8.11 12.06 5.31
CA ARG A 732 -8.49 12.80 4.11
C ARG A 732 -7.80 12.22 2.88
N ARG A 733 -8.59 11.97 1.82
CA ARG A 733 -8.05 11.50 0.56
C ARG A 733 -8.43 12.43 -0.59
N LYS A 734 -7.41 12.97 -1.26
CA LYS A 734 -7.55 13.75 -2.50
C LYS A 734 -7.42 12.82 -3.70
N PHE A 735 -8.44 12.83 -4.56
CA PHE A 735 -8.46 11.96 -5.76
C PHE A 735 -7.83 12.71 -6.94
N PHE A 736 -6.53 12.56 -7.12
CA PHE A 736 -5.80 13.17 -8.24
C PHE A 736 -6.24 12.63 -9.60
N GLY A 737 -6.75 11.39 -9.67
CA GLY A 737 -7.22 10.75 -10.90
C GLY A 737 -8.48 11.36 -11.53
N MET A 738 -9.12 12.33 -10.89
CA MET A 738 -10.28 13.03 -11.46
C MET A 738 -9.85 13.93 -12.64
N ARG A 739 -10.29 13.57 -13.84
CA ARG A 739 -10.00 14.35 -15.07
C ARG A 739 -10.88 15.57 -15.25
N SER A 740 -12.04 15.59 -14.63
CA SER A 740 -13.05 16.67 -14.74
C SER A 740 -13.87 16.73 -13.46
N ARG A 741 -14.30 17.93 -13.08
CA ARG A 741 -15.29 18.11 -12.01
C ARG A 741 -16.73 17.89 -12.51
N ALA A 742 -16.96 17.92 -13.81
CA ALA A 742 -18.29 17.66 -14.36
C ALA A 742 -18.64 16.17 -14.37
N TYR A 743 -17.64 15.29 -14.38
CA TYR A 743 -17.82 13.83 -14.45
C TYR A 743 -16.85 13.09 -13.52
N VAL A 744 -17.40 12.25 -12.68
CA VAL A 744 -16.61 11.34 -11.81
C VAL A 744 -16.50 9.98 -12.49
N ASP A 745 -15.28 9.54 -12.73
CA ASP A 745 -15.02 8.20 -13.26
C ASP A 745 -15.59 7.13 -12.33
N PRO A 746 -16.30 6.10 -12.85
CA PRO A 746 -16.93 5.05 -12.02
C PRO A 746 -15.94 4.28 -11.14
N GLN A 747 -14.67 4.17 -11.52
CA GLN A 747 -13.66 3.52 -10.69
C GLN A 747 -13.26 4.42 -9.51
N ILE A 748 -13.13 5.71 -9.74
CA ILE A 748 -12.88 6.70 -8.66
C ILE A 748 -14.07 6.72 -7.70
N LEU A 749 -15.30 6.72 -8.23
CA LEU A 749 -16.50 6.73 -7.40
C LEU A 749 -16.59 5.48 -6.50
N ARG A 750 -16.33 4.29 -7.03
CA ARG A 750 -16.28 3.05 -6.23
C ARG A 750 -15.19 3.10 -5.16
N THR A 751 -14.01 3.64 -5.50
CA THR A 751 -12.92 3.80 -4.54
C THR A 751 -13.29 4.79 -3.44
N ALA A 752 -13.96 5.88 -3.78
CA ALA A 752 -14.45 6.86 -2.80
C ALA A 752 -15.58 6.30 -1.94
N ALA A 753 -16.52 5.54 -2.52
CA ALA A 753 -17.61 4.89 -1.80
C ALA A 753 -17.14 3.88 -0.75
N SER A 754 -15.98 3.24 -0.97
CA SER A 754 -15.39 2.30 -0.01
C SER A 754 -14.47 2.96 1.01
N LEU A 755 -14.06 4.22 0.80
CA LEU A 755 -13.05 4.88 1.62
C LEU A 755 -13.50 5.05 3.07
N GLU A 756 -14.60 5.74 3.28
CA GLU A 756 -15.06 6.10 4.62
C GLU A 756 -15.46 4.89 5.47
N PRO A 757 -16.26 3.91 4.97
CA PRO A 757 -16.54 2.69 5.72
C PRO A 757 -15.28 1.95 6.17
N GLN A 758 -14.32 1.79 5.26
CA GLN A 758 -13.09 1.07 5.58
C GLN A 758 -12.17 1.83 6.55
N ALA A 759 -12.07 3.14 6.40
CA ALA A 759 -11.28 3.99 7.30
C ALA A 759 -11.89 4.04 8.70
N ASN A 760 -13.20 4.25 8.82
CA ASN A 760 -13.89 4.31 10.11
C ASN A 760 -13.83 2.98 10.87
N THR A 761 -14.02 1.85 10.16
CA THR A 761 -13.83 0.50 10.73
C THR A 761 -12.44 0.34 11.33
N THR A 762 -11.40 0.67 10.58
CA THR A 762 -10.02 0.60 11.08
C THR A 762 -9.80 1.60 12.23
N GLY A 763 -10.41 2.78 12.16
CA GLY A 763 -10.34 3.78 13.21
C GLY A 763 -10.81 3.22 14.56
N VAL A 764 -11.94 2.48 14.58
CA VAL A 764 -12.44 1.84 15.82
C VAL A 764 -11.47 0.80 16.36
N THR A 765 -10.95 -0.08 15.48
CA THR A 765 -9.97 -1.09 15.88
C THR A 765 -8.67 -0.45 16.39
N ASN A 766 -8.21 0.62 15.74
CA ASN A 766 -7.02 1.36 16.14
C ASN A 766 -7.25 2.10 17.49
N MET A 767 -8.42 2.67 17.72
CA MET A 767 -8.80 3.26 19.02
C MET A 767 -8.77 2.20 20.13
N ALA A 768 -9.30 0.99 19.85
CA ALA A 768 -9.24 -0.11 20.82
C ALA A 768 -7.79 -0.50 21.15
N LEU A 769 -6.90 -0.54 20.14
CA LEU A 769 -5.48 -0.81 20.34
C LEU A 769 -4.78 0.28 21.17
N VAL A 770 -5.09 1.56 20.92
CA VAL A 770 -4.56 2.69 21.70
C VAL A 770 -5.08 2.63 23.14
N ASN A 771 -6.39 2.40 23.34
CA ASN A 771 -6.99 2.27 24.66
C ASN A 771 -6.35 1.12 25.45
N MET A 772 -6.17 -0.05 24.81
CA MET A 772 -5.48 -1.21 25.42
C MET A 772 -4.04 -0.89 25.81
N TRP A 773 -3.28 -0.23 24.92
CA TRP A 773 -1.86 0.05 25.13
C TRP A 773 -1.60 1.05 26.25
N TYR A 774 -2.41 2.11 26.33
CA TYR A 774 -2.22 3.20 27.28
C TYR A 774 -3.07 3.05 28.57
N ASP A 775 -3.87 1.98 28.69
CA ASP A 775 -4.57 1.70 29.95
C ASP A 775 -3.54 1.31 31.03
N PRO A 776 -3.36 2.12 32.10
CA PRO A 776 -2.39 1.82 33.15
C PRO A 776 -2.69 0.50 33.87
N THR A 777 -3.97 0.10 33.91
CA THR A 777 -4.38 -1.17 34.54
C THR A 777 -4.02 -2.40 33.68
N ASN A 778 -3.64 -2.22 32.40
CA ASN A 778 -3.16 -3.30 31.55
C ASN A 778 -1.65 -3.58 31.75
N ARG A 779 -1.03 -2.97 32.75
CA ARG A 779 0.39 -3.17 33.06
C ARG A 779 0.61 -3.73 34.43
N SER A 780 1.47 -4.73 34.51
CA SER A 780 2.01 -5.23 35.79
C SER A 780 2.97 -4.21 36.42
N SER A 781 3.34 -4.41 37.68
CA SER A 781 4.37 -3.62 38.37
C SER A 781 5.74 -3.64 37.68
N THR A 782 6.00 -4.63 36.84
CA THR A 782 7.22 -4.76 36.02
C THR A 782 7.07 -4.21 34.61
N GLY A 783 5.92 -3.63 34.28
CA GLY A 783 5.63 -3.03 32.97
C GLY A 783 5.10 -3.99 31.88
N TRP A 784 5.00 -5.29 32.16
CA TRP A 784 4.41 -6.25 31.22
C TRP A 784 2.91 -6.06 31.04
N LEU A 785 2.41 -6.29 29.84
CA LEU A 785 0.98 -6.22 29.54
C LEU A 785 0.26 -7.46 30.09
N HIS A 786 -0.91 -7.26 30.71
CA HIS A 786 -1.81 -8.35 31.12
C HIS A 786 -2.58 -8.94 29.93
N VAL A 787 -2.96 -8.08 28.97
CA VAL A 787 -3.55 -8.44 27.67
C VAL A 787 -2.60 -7.96 26.59
N GLU A 788 -1.98 -8.88 25.88
CA GLU A 788 -0.95 -8.62 24.86
C GLU A 788 -1.54 -8.75 23.47
N PRO A 789 -1.55 -7.67 22.64
CA PRO A 789 -1.89 -7.78 21.23
C PRO A 789 -0.67 -8.27 20.44
N PHE A 790 -0.87 -9.10 19.42
CA PHE A 790 0.18 -9.45 18.47
C PHE A 790 -0.28 -9.58 17.01
N LEU A 791 -1.57 -9.55 16.73
CA LEU A 791 -2.12 -9.52 15.37
C LEU A 791 -3.20 -8.46 15.26
N ALA A 792 -3.14 -7.70 14.16
CA ALA A 792 -4.22 -6.84 13.67
C ALA A 792 -4.67 -7.36 12.31
N ILE A 793 -5.91 -7.87 12.23
CA ILE A 793 -6.43 -8.55 11.06
C ILE A 793 -7.69 -7.83 10.58
N HIS A 794 -7.55 -6.92 9.62
CA HIS A 794 -8.64 -6.10 9.07
C HIS A 794 -9.35 -5.28 10.16
N ASP A 795 -10.48 -5.78 10.67
CA ASP A 795 -11.35 -5.20 11.69
C ASP A 795 -11.28 -5.95 13.04
N ALA A 796 -10.30 -6.84 13.20
CA ALA A 796 -10.06 -7.61 14.40
C ALA A 796 -8.68 -7.35 15.01
N LEU A 797 -8.60 -7.47 16.35
CA LEU A 797 -7.36 -7.64 17.09
C LEU A 797 -7.31 -9.04 17.68
N ALA A 798 -6.10 -9.61 17.73
CA ALA A 798 -5.86 -10.88 18.40
C ALA A 798 -4.57 -10.83 19.21
N GLY A 799 -4.53 -11.67 20.24
CA GLY A 799 -3.41 -11.67 21.17
C GLY A 799 -3.51 -12.80 22.19
N GLN A 800 -2.88 -12.60 23.34
CA GLN A 800 -2.95 -13.54 24.44
C GLN A 800 -3.12 -12.84 25.78
N TRP A 801 -3.55 -13.61 26.78
CA TRP A 801 -3.49 -13.29 28.20
C TRP A 801 -3.17 -14.52 29.02
N HIS A 802 -2.60 -14.34 30.21
CA HIS A 802 -2.47 -15.42 31.18
C HIS A 802 -3.87 -15.84 31.66
N LYS A 803 -4.10 -17.14 31.85
CA LYS A 803 -5.41 -17.69 32.23
C LYS A 803 -6.01 -17.06 33.50
N SER A 804 -5.16 -16.66 34.46
CA SER A 804 -5.60 -15.93 35.65
C SER A 804 -6.24 -14.58 35.37
N ASN A 805 -5.93 -13.96 34.23
CA ASN A 805 -6.46 -12.67 33.81
C ASN A 805 -7.69 -12.77 32.88
N ARG A 806 -8.17 -13.97 32.58
CA ARG A 806 -9.21 -14.23 31.58
C ARG A 806 -10.47 -13.38 31.80
N GLU A 807 -11.09 -13.47 32.98
CA GLU A 807 -12.34 -12.75 33.27
C GLU A 807 -12.16 -11.23 33.19
N TRP A 808 -11.07 -10.73 33.77
CA TRP A 808 -10.71 -9.30 33.69
C TRP A 808 -10.43 -8.89 32.25
N GLY A 809 -9.66 -9.69 31.51
CA GLY A 809 -9.30 -9.44 30.10
C GLY A 809 -10.52 -9.40 29.18
N CYS A 810 -11.52 -10.32 29.37
CA CYS A 810 -12.78 -10.29 28.63
C CYS A 810 -13.51 -8.95 28.83
N LYS A 811 -13.69 -8.52 30.08
CA LYS A 811 -14.36 -7.25 30.40
C LYS A 811 -13.62 -6.05 29.81
N LYS A 812 -12.28 -6.05 29.90
CA LYS A 812 -11.43 -4.97 29.36
C LYS A 812 -11.44 -4.92 27.84
N LEU A 813 -11.40 -6.03 27.13
CA LEU A 813 -11.48 -6.04 25.67
C LEU A 813 -12.78 -5.40 25.18
N HIS A 814 -13.91 -5.78 25.74
CA HIS A 814 -15.20 -5.13 25.42
C HIS A 814 -15.18 -3.63 25.70
N HIS A 815 -14.64 -3.21 26.85
CA HIS A 815 -14.52 -1.79 27.18
C HIS A 815 -13.63 -1.02 26.19
N TRP A 816 -12.46 -1.56 25.81
CA TRP A 816 -11.55 -0.91 24.87
C TRP A 816 -12.12 -0.82 23.46
N PHE A 817 -12.98 -1.75 23.04
CA PHE A 817 -13.65 -1.74 21.75
C PHE A 817 -14.92 -0.88 21.71
N GLN A 818 -15.47 -0.47 22.84
CA GLN A 818 -16.61 0.45 22.93
C GLN A 818 -16.19 1.87 22.56
N ASN A 819 -16.07 2.14 21.26
CA ASN A 819 -15.72 3.45 20.75
C ASN A 819 -16.86 4.02 19.91
N ASN A 820 -17.27 5.24 20.26
CA ASN A 820 -18.30 5.96 19.52
C ASN A 820 -17.67 6.77 18.38
N LEU A 821 -18.24 6.63 17.20
CA LEU A 821 -17.94 7.47 16.05
C LEU A 821 -19.10 8.42 15.80
N ARG A 822 -18.78 9.68 15.49
CA ARG A 822 -19.76 10.65 15.00
C ARG A 822 -19.61 10.83 13.49
N ILE A 823 -20.51 10.19 12.73
CA ILE A 823 -20.49 10.15 11.28
C ILE A 823 -21.58 11.07 10.76
N HIS A 824 -21.23 12.18 10.13
CA HIS A 824 -22.16 13.18 9.58
C HIS A 824 -23.30 13.59 10.55
N GLY A 825 -22.95 13.70 11.86
CA GLY A 825 -23.91 14.08 12.91
C GLY A 825 -24.61 12.90 13.58
N ILE A 826 -24.46 11.68 13.07
CA ILE A 826 -25.03 10.45 13.64
C ILE A 826 -23.99 9.79 14.55
N ASP A 827 -24.36 9.51 15.79
CA ASP A 827 -23.51 8.79 16.74
C ASP A 827 -23.69 7.27 16.55
N VAL A 828 -22.60 6.56 16.35
CA VAL A 828 -22.57 5.11 16.06
C VAL A 828 -21.61 4.42 17.00
N SER A 829 -22.04 3.33 17.61
CA SER A 829 -21.19 2.39 18.34
C SER A 829 -21.24 1.04 17.64
N ILE A 830 -20.11 0.62 17.08
CA ILE A 830 -20.01 -0.64 16.34
C ILE A 830 -19.79 -1.77 17.34
N PRO A 831 -20.68 -2.78 17.40
CA PRO A 831 -20.51 -3.90 18.31
C PRO A 831 -19.31 -4.76 17.90
N ALA A 832 -18.70 -5.40 18.89
CA ALA A 832 -17.61 -6.34 18.69
C ALA A 832 -17.97 -7.69 19.29
N ASP A 833 -17.59 -8.76 18.59
CA ASP A 833 -17.79 -10.15 19.01
C ASP A 833 -16.50 -10.94 18.87
N GLY A 834 -16.31 -11.94 19.71
CA GLY A 834 -15.09 -12.75 19.65
C GLY A 834 -15.04 -13.82 20.71
N GLY A 835 -13.86 -14.41 20.85
CA GLY A 835 -13.67 -15.53 21.75
C GLY A 835 -12.23 -15.75 22.16
N TRP A 836 -12.02 -16.78 22.97
CA TRP A 836 -10.72 -17.25 23.43
C TRP A 836 -10.60 -18.77 23.32
N GLY A 837 -9.39 -19.27 23.27
CA GLY A 837 -9.08 -20.69 23.16
C GLY A 837 -7.58 -20.98 23.28
N ASP A 838 -7.18 -22.19 22.93
CA ASP A 838 -5.79 -22.66 22.94
C ASP A 838 -5.03 -22.37 21.63
N SER A 839 -5.73 -21.87 20.64
CA SER A 839 -5.16 -21.47 19.35
C SER A 839 -6.05 -20.44 18.67
N TRP A 840 -5.56 -19.78 17.63
CA TRP A 840 -6.36 -18.83 16.86
C TRP A 840 -7.62 -19.45 16.24
N LYS A 841 -7.59 -20.74 15.89
CA LYS A 841 -8.75 -21.45 15.32
C LYS A 841 -9.82 -21.78 16.37
N THR A 842 -9.41 -21.99 17.60
CA THR A 842 -10.26 -22.41 18.72
C THR A 842 -10.73 -21.24 19.59
N THR A 843 -10.68 -20.01 19.11
CA THR A 843 -11.27 -18.84 19.77
C THR A 843 -12.82 -18.89 19.71
N ILE A 844 -13.40 -19.99 20.20
CA ILE A 844 -14.85 -20.30 20.18
C ILE A 844 -15.55 -20.06 21.51
N ASN A 845 -14.79 -20.00 22.61
CA ASN A 845 -15.36 -19.69 23.92
C ASN A 845 -15.73 -18.20 23.93
N PRO A 846 -16.98 -17.85 24.19
CA PRO A 846 -17.41 -16.45 24.11
C PRO A 846 -16.68 -15.59 25.14
N LEU A 847 -16.40 -14.35 24.75
CA LEU A 847 -15.98 -13.32 25.68
C LEU A 847 -17.23 -12.93 26.48
N LEU A 848 -17.33 -13.41 27.71
CA LEU A 848 -18.45 -13.06 28.60
C LEU A 848 -18.39 -11.58 28.94
N THR A 849 -19.49 -10.88 28.72
CA THR A 849 -19.66 -9.46 29.05
C THR A 849 -19.84 -9.21 30.54
#